data_9c3f35bb2924ee3f9cf4acc6c2dbc231
#
_entry.id   9c3f35bb2924ee3f9cf4acc6c2dbc231
#
_cell.length_a   1.000
_cell.length_b   1.000
_cell.length_c   1.000
_cell.angle_alpha   90.00
_cell.angle_beta   90.00
_cell.angle_gamma   90.00
#
_symmetry.space_group_name_H-M   'P 1'
#
loop_
_entity.id
_entity.type
_entity.pdbx_description
1 polymer ?
#
loop_
_entity_poly.entity_id
_entity_poly.type
_entity_poly.pdbx_seq_one_letter_code
_entity_poly.pdbx_strand_id
1 'polypeptide(L)'
;MPEVRALSAALRRGLDLWVRPEVRPESATSAIGAVQASPVCYVLERRSAVDLAALENLCIREGLPRPSGRILGRRQSAVHAAIPLLRARGIFDPRIDRRPPAELVRMIEVLERDSTIDVRLVPIAVYWGRAPQKEGSWWRLLFTENWALASGFRKLMQVLINGRFTMIEVGEPVSLRSLLLESGSPALQAARIARAQRAAFRRQRAARIGPDLSHRRTILHRVLSARAVRAAMAAEMRDKKLPRRRALMVAKGYLEEIAANYSHVFITFMEGFLGRLWNRLYDGVTFNHAETLRDVAQDREVVFVPCHRSHMDYLLLSYVIYKQGYAVPHIAAGINLNIPIVGRFLRKGGAFFIRRSFAGNALYTAVFMKYLAAIMARGHSIEYFVEGGRSRTGRLLQPKTGMISMTVRSHLRDPRRPVVFVPVYFGYERIVEAGTYVGELSGQPKRKESIGDLVRALRVLREKFGRVHVNVGEPIPLDEVLQQQGGDERRAELDEEGRAPWVSAVVDDLAQRIMRNINSAAAVTPINLLAVTLLAMPRQSMAESDLARQCELYLKLLRMAPYDARVTVTDLDGAAVIAYGESMKVLQRQTHKLGDLVRVSDEMAVLLTYYRNNVLHLFTLPSLIACAFISNSVVRTEDIQRLAWRVYPYVASELFLKWTEQELPGVMRRLLDALAELGILERLEEQDAWRRPAPSSPQSLQLSLLAQASVQTIERYYLAIATLMHAGSGALTARELSERCQLTAQRINMIYGFNSPEFSDRAMFDNFISLLLRRRVIRNDEAGRLVFDEVFLRVAADAEFVLSEQIRHSILQVTQVESIAQS
;
A
#
# COMPACT_ATOMS: atom_id res chain seq x y z
N MET A 1 16.81 -49.96 -5.64
CA MET A 1 17.08 -48.66 -5.01
C MET A 1 17.44 -48.72 -3.50
N PRO A 2 18.22 -49.64 -3.05
CA PRO A 2 18.70 -49.71 -1.65
C PRO A 2 19.75 -48.63 -1.32
N GLU A 3 20.61 -48.26 -2.26
CA GLU A 3 21.65 -47.21 -2.06
C GLU A 3 21.08 -45.81 -1.77
N VAL A 4 19.95 -45.47 -2.36
CA VAL A 4 19.25 -44.20 -2.09
C VAL A 4 18.65 -44.14 -0.66
N ARG A 5 18.37 -45.29 -0.05
CA ARG A 5 17.82 -45.35 1.32
C ARG A 5 18.88 -45.14 2.41
N ALA A 6 20.09 -45.66 2.22
CA ALA A 6 21.17 -45.50 3.19
C ALA A 6 21.78 -44.07 3.11
N LEU A 7 22.02 -43.58 1.91
CA LEU A 7 22.47 -42.20 1.67
C LEU A 7 21.44 -41.16 2.15
N SER A 8 20.16 -41.52 2.03
CA SER A 8 19.07 -40.65 2.49
C SER A 8 18.99 -40.56 4.02
N ALA A 9 19.35 -41.54 4.79
CA ALA A 9 19.29 -41.50 6.26
C ALA A 9 20.42 -40.64 6.85
N ALA A 10 21.64 -40.76 6.34
CA ALA A 10 22.76 -39.92 6.76
C ALA A 10 22.58 -38.46 6.32
N LEU A 11 22.12 -38.25 5.08
CA LEU A 11 21.82 -36.93 4.53
C LEU A 11 20.66 -36.24 5.31
N ARG A 12 19.65 -37.00 5.72
CA ARG A 12 18.54 -36.49 6.53
C ARG A 12 18.98 -36.01 7.90
N ARG A 13 19.81 -36.84 8.61
CA ARG A 13 20.34 -36.44 9.93
C ARG A 13 21.21 -35.19 9.85
N GLY A 14 22.05 -35.07 8.83
CA GLY A 14 22.86 -33.88 8.60
C GLY A 14 22.02 -32.66 8.25
N LEU A 15 20.98 -32.85 7.43
CA LEU A 15 20.05 -31.76 7.09
C LEU A 15 19.20 -31.31 8.28
N ASP A 16 18.77 -32.21 9.15
CA ASP A 16 17.93 -31.89 10.32
C ASP A 16 18.65 -30.99 11.33
N LEU A 17 19.96 -31.16 11.46
CA LEU A 17 20.81 -30.32 12.33
C LEU A 17 21.09 -28.94 11.76
N TRP A 18 21.13 -28.81 10.42
CA TRP A 18 21.58 -27.59 9.75
C TRP A 18 20.47 -26.80 9.10
N VAL A 19 19.43 -27.47 8.57
CA VAL A 19 18.35 -26.87 7.78
C VAL A 19 17.09 -26.74 8.64
N ARG A 20 16.69 -25.50 8.91
CA ARG A 20 15.37 -25.18 9.50
C ARG A 20 14.53 -24.54 8.43
N PRO A 21 13.79 -25.32 7.61
CA PRO A 21 13.01 -24.74 6.54
C PRO A 21 11.82 -23.95 7.09
N GLU A 22 11.67 -22.75 6.59
CA GLU A 22 10.46 -21.97 6.76
C GLU A 22 9.39 -22.51 5.81
N VAL A 23 8.24 -22.92 6.35
CA VAL A 23 7.13 -23.47 5.56
C VAL A 23 6.15 -22.35 5.22
N ARG A 24 5.75 -22.29 3.97
CA ARG A 24 4.76 -21.30 3.51
C ARG A 24 3.65 -21.97 2.69
N PRO A 25 2.39 -21.62 2.92
CA PRO A 25 1.88 -20.81 4.04
C PRO A 25 2.03 -21.57 5.37
N GLU A 26 1.99 -20.87 6.49
CA GLU A 26 2.05 -21.49 7.83
C GLU A 26 0.93 -22.51 8.07
N SER A 27 -0.23 -22.32 7.41
CA SER A 27 -1.37 -23.24 7.41
C SER A 27 -1.24 -24.41 6.42
N ALA A 28 -0.13 -24.57 5.72
CA ALA A 28 0.03 -25.60 4.67
C ALA A 28 -0.11 -27.02 5.20
N THR A 29 0.32 -27.26 6.41
CA THR A 29 0.22 -28.54 7.10
C THR A 29 -1.24 -28.89 7.37
N SER A 30 -2.07 -27.94 7.75
CA SER A 30 -3.51 -28.15 7.93
C SER A 30 -4.24 -28.42 6.60
N ALA A 31 -3.83 -27.76 5.53
CA ALA A 31 -4.41 -27.97 4.20
C ALA A 31 -4.13 -29.37 3.63
N ILE A 32 -2.92 -29.92 3.87
CA ILE A 32 -2.58 -31.29 3.49
C ILE A 32 -3.23 -32.30 4.45
N GLY A 33 -3.28 -32.01 5.75
CA GLY A 33 -3.90 -32.86 6.77
C GLY A 33 -5.42 -32.99 6.61
N ALA A 34 -6.11 -31.95 6.18
CA ALA A 34 -7.55 -31.98 5.91
C ALA A 34 -7.95 -32.91 4.73
N VAL A 35 -6.98 -33.34 3.94
CA VAL A 35 -7.17 -34.21 2.78
C VAL A 35 -6.85 -35.69 3.09
N GLN A 36 -6.85 -36.10 4.36
CA GLN A 36 -6.49 -37.47 4.78
C GLN A 36 -7.30 -38.60 4.13
N ALA A 37 -8.46 -38.30 3.56
CA ALA A 37 -9.33 -39.28 2.89
C ALA A 37 -8.84 -39.70 1.47
N SER A 38 -7.88 -38.98 0.86
CA SER A 38 -7.40 -39.27 -0.49
C SER A 38 -5.87 -39.40 -0.53
N PRO A 39 -5.30 -40.31 -1.34
CA PRO A 39 -3.86 -40.40 -1.51
C PRO A 39 -3.22 -39.07 -1.98
N VAL A 40 -2.15 -38.65 -1.29
CA VAL A 40 -1.42 -37.42 -1.58
C VAL A 40 -0.18 -37.72 -2.44
N CYS A 41 -0.02 -37.01 -3.53
CA CYS A 41 1.14 -37.04 -4.40
C CYS A 41 1.84 -35.68 -4.44
N TYR A 42 3.04 -35.61 -3.91
CA TYR A 42 3.88 -34.43 -3.96
C TYR A 42 4.50 -34.25 -5.34
N VAL A 43 4.28 -33.09 -5.94
CA VAL A 43 4.85 -32.75 -7.25
C VAL A 43 6.04 -31.82 -7.03
N LEU A 44 7.20 -32.23 -7.49
CA LEU A 44 8.46 -31.45 -7.44
C LEU A 44 8.83 -30.95 -8.83
N GLU A 45 9.34 -29.72 -8.96
CA GLU A 45 9.76 -29.20 -10.27
C GLU A 45 10.87 -30.07 -10.89
N ARG A 46 11.85 -30.49 -10.07
CA ARG A 46 13.02 -31.24 -10.51
C ARG A 46 13.34 -32.41 -9.58
N ARG A 47 13.99 -33.43 -10.14
CA ARG A 47 14.53 -34.53 -9.34
C ARG A 47 15.73 -34.07 -8.52
N SER A 48 15.60 -34.07 -7.21
CA SER A 48 16.66 -33.68 -6.27
C SER A 48 16.54 -34.51 -5.00
N ALA A 49 17.61 -35.20 -4.66
CA ALA A 49 17.66 -36.02 -3.44
C ALA A 49 17.60 -35.13 -2.16
N VAL A 50 18.18 -33.93 -2.23
CA VAL A 50 18.25 -33.01 -1.11
C VAL A 50 16.87 -32.36 -0.86
N ASP A 51 16.14 -31.99 -1.95
CA ASP A 51 14.80 -31.42 -1.83
C ASP A 51 13.82 -32.47 -1.29
N LEU A 52 13.96 -33.71 -1.76
CA LEU A 52 13.17 -34.84 -1.27
C LEU A 52 13.47 -35.12 0.22
N ALA A 53 14.73 -35.07 0.64
CA ALA A 53 15.10 -35.26 2.03
C ALA A 53 14.58 -34.13 2.94
N ALA A 54 14.62 -32.88 2.48
CA ALA A 54 14.05 -31.74 3.21
C ALA A 54 12.54 -31.87 3.35
N LEU A 55 11.84 -32.28 2.29
CA LEU A 55 10.41 -32.54 2.31
C LEU A 55 10.06 -33.72 3.22
N GLU A 56 10.86 -34.80 3.20
CA GLU A 56 10.66 -35.96 4.08
C GLU A 56 10.78 -35.58 5.55
N ASN A 57 11.78 -34.76 5.92
CA ASN A 57 11.94 -34.26 7.28
C ASN A 57 10.77 -33.36 7.71
N LEU A 58 10.27 -32.53 6.80
CA LEU A 58 9.05 -31.74 7.05
C LEU A 58 7.85 -32.64 7.32
N CYS A 59 7.59 -33.63 6.45
CA CYS A 59 6.46 -34.54 6.60
C CYS A 59 6.54 -35.36 7.90
N ILE A 60 7.73 -35.75 8.31
CA ILE A 60 7.93 -36.45 9.60
C ILE A 60 7.60 -35.55 10.79
N ARG A 61 8.04 -34.28 10.76
CA ARG A 61 7.76 -33.34 11.86
C ARG A 61 6.28 -33.01 11.99
N GLU A 62 5.62 -32.85 10.87
CA GLU A 62 4.22 -32.40 10.81
C GLU A 62 3.22 -33.56 10.74
N GLY A 63 3.65 -34.81 10.84
CA GLY A 63 2.77 -36.00 10.78
C GLY A 63 2.08 -36.21 9.43
N LEU A 64 2.67 -35.70 8.33
CA LEU A 64 2.10 -35.76 6.98
C LEU A 64 2.52 -37.06 6.25
N PRO A 65 1.78 -37.49 5.19
CA PRO A 65 2.17 -38.64 4.36
C PRO A 65 3.59 -38.49 3.81
N ARG A 66 4.41 -39.53 3.93
CA ARG A 66 5.82 -39.46 3.54
C ARG A 66 6.00 -39.46 2.01
N PRO A 67 6.83 -38.59 1.45
CA PRO A 67 7.15 -38.55 0.02
C PRO A 67 7.80 -39.83 -0.51
N SER A 68 8.51 -40.55 0.36
CA SER A 68 9.09 -41.88 0.04
C SER A 68 8.06 -43.01 0.03
N GLY A 69 6.83 -42.72 0.48
CA GLY A 69 5.73 -43.68 0.51
C GLY A 69 5.24 -44.08 -0.88
N ARG A 70 4.36 -45.08 -0.90
CA ARG A 70 3.65 -45.55 -2.10
C ARG A 70 2.18 -45.21 -1.96
N ILE A 71 1.57 -44.69 -3.00
CA ILE A 71 0.19 -44.22 -2.99
C ILE A 71 -0.80 -45.08 -3.75
N LEU A 72 -0.35 -45.75 -4.80
CA LEU A 72 -1.19 -46.60 -5.64
C LEU A 72 -0.45 -47.86 -6.08
N GLY A 73 -1.19 -48.96 -6.30
CA GLY A 73 -0.74 -50.19 -6.95
C GLY A 73 -0.06 -51.22 -6.04
N ARG A 74 -0.02 -52.50 -6.49
CA ARG A 74 0.68 -53.61 -5.87
C ARG A 74 2.20 -53.53 -6.16
N ARG A 75 3.03 -54.37 -5.49
CA ARG A 75 4.51 -54.29 -5.44
C ARG A 75 5.24 -54.00 -6.76
N GLN A 76 4.75 -54.42 -7.92
CA GLN A 76 5.39 -54.22 -9.23
C GLN A 76 4.90 -53.00 -10.00
N SER A 77 3.72 -52.46 -9.69
CA SER A 77 3.10 -51.29 -10.34
C SER A 77 2.91 -50.06 -9.41
N ALA A 78 3.58 -50.08 -8.28
CA ALA A 78 3.40 -49.03 -7.27
C ALA A 78 3.88 -47.66 -7.71
N VAL A 79 3.09 -46.62 -7.51
CA VAL A 79 3.46 -45.21 -7.76
C VAL A 79 3.96 -44.60 -6.46
N HIS A 80 5.05 -43.87 -6.51
CA HIS A 80 5.61 -43.15 -5.35
C HIS A 80 4.81 -41.88 -5.05
N ALA A 81 4.79 -41.51 -3.78
CA ALA A 81 4.11 -40.34 -3.28
C ALA A 81 4.78 -39.00 -3.71
N ALA A 82 5.94 -39.03 -4.36
CA ALA A 82 6.61 -37.85 -4.89
C ALA A 82 7.08 -38.06 -6.32
N ILE A 83 6.71 -37.12 -7.21
CA ILE A 83 7.07 -37.17 -8.64
C ILE A 83 7.75 -35.87 -9.06
N PRO A 84 8.95 -35.98 -9.71
CA PRO A 84 9.58 -34.83 -10.34
C PRO A 84 9.08 -34.61 -11.77
N LEU A 85 8.80 -33.38 -12.13
CA LEU A 85 8.34 -33.01 -13.49
C LEU A 85 9.47 -32.93 -14.50
N LEU A 86 10.70 -32.68 -14.04
CA LEU A 86 11.89 -32.55 -14.86
C LEU A 86 12.97 -33.53 -14.37
N ARG A 87 13.60 -34.24 -15.28
CA ARG A 87 14.68 -35.21 -14.99
C ARG A 87 15.89 -34.87 -15.85
N ALA A 88 17.10 -34.97 -15.31
CA ALA A 88 18.32 -34.97 -16.11
C ALA A 88 18.45 -36.29 -16.88
N ARG A 89 18.84 -36.25 -18.14
CA ARG A 89 19.04 -37.47 -18.96
C ARG A 89 20.17 -38.37 -18.47
N GLY A 90 21.15 -37.78 -17.80
CA GLY A 90 22.29 -38.53 -17.22
C GLY A 90 23.12 -37.65 -16.30
N ILE A 91 24.08 -38.24 -15.59
CA ILE A 91 24.98 -37.54 -14.66
C ILE A 91 25.87 -36.54 -15.41
N PHE A 92 26.20 -36.83 -16.66
CA PHE A 92 27.08 -36.03 -17.53
C PHE A 92 26.34 -35.34 -18.69
N ASP A 93 25.05 -35.65 -18.91
CA ASP A 93 24.24 -35.01 -19.96
C ASP A 93 23.46 -33.84 -19.37
N PRO A 94 23.75 -32.57 -19.73
CA PRO A 94 23.08 -31.40 -19.24
C PRO A 94 21.67 -31.22 -19.80
N ARG A 95 21.23 -32.07 -20.70
CA ARG A 95 19.89 -31.95 -21.31
C ARG A 95 18.80 -32.42 -20.35
N ILE A 96 17.76 -31.62 -20.22
CA ILE A 96 16.61 -31.89 -19.36
C ILE A 96 15.58 -32.66 -20.18
N ASP A 97 15.15 -33.80 -19.67
CA ASP A 97 13.99 -34.51 -20.22
C ASP A 97 12.71 -33.80 -19.77
N ARG A 98 11.93 -33.40 -20.76
CA ARG A 98 10.63 -32.72 -20.57
C ARG A 98 9.43 -33.61 -20.83
N ARG A 99 9.65 -34.89 -21.07
CA ARG A 99 8.59 -35.88 -21.23
C ARG A 99 7.77 -35.97 -19.92
N PRO A 100 6.46 -36.28 -20.00
CA PRO A 100 5.67 -36.48 -18.82
C PRO A 100 6.27 -37.63 -17.96
N PRO A 101 6.25 -37.47 -16.63
CA PRO A 101 6.70 -38.55 -15.74
C PRO A 101 5.89 -39.82 -15.97
N ALA A 102 6.54 -40.97 -16.11
CA ALA A 102 5.86 -42.27 -16.27
C ALA A 102 4.92 -42.59 -15.10
N GLU A 103 5.27 -42.09 -13.91
CA GLU A 103 4.44 -42.23 -12.71
C GLU A 103 3.12 -41.48 -12.85
N LEU A 104 3.10 -40.29 -13.46
CA LEU A 104 1.88 -39.53 -13.72
C LEU A 104 0.98 -40.23 -14.75
N VAL A 105 1.57 -40.81 -15.79
CA VAL A 105 0.84 -41.60 -16.78
C VAL A 105 0.14 -42.79 -16.13
N ARG A 106 0.89 -43.54 -15.30
CA ARG A 106 0.31 -44.69 -14.55
C ARG A 106 -0.79 -44.29 -13.57
N MET A 107 -0.65 -43.15 -12.90
CA MET A 107 -1.71 -42.64 -12.04
C MET A 107 -3.00 -42.38 -12.84
N ILE A 108 -2.89 -41.75 -13.99
CA ILE A 108 -4.03 -41.47 -14.86
C ILE A 108 -4.67 -42.81 -15.34
N GLU A 109 -3.87 -43.80 -15.76
CA GLU A 109 -4.35 -45.10 -16.15
C GLU A 109 -5.13 -45.84 -15.03
N VAL A 110 -4.68 -45.67 -13.77
CA VAL A 110 -5.39 -46.22 -12.60
C VAL A 110 -6.70 -45.49 -12.35
N LEU A 111 -6.71 -44.16 -12.45
CA LEU A 111 -7.92 -43.33 -12.25
C LEU A 111 -8.97 -43.58 -13.36
N GLU A 112 -8.54 -43.88 -14.58
CA GLU A 112 -9.44 -44.23 -15.68
C GLU A 112 -10.10 -45.60 -15.45
N ARG A 113 -9.40 -46.55 -14.80
CA ARG A 113 -9.90 -47.90 -14.50
C ARG A 113 -10.80 -47.94 -13.26
N ASP A 114 -10.59 -47.03 -12.32
CA ASP A 114 -11.32 -47.02 -11.06
C ASP A 114 -11.80 -45.59 -10.75
N SER A 115 -13.12 -45.39 -10.89
CA SER A 115 -13.77 -44.10 -10.67
C SER A 115 -13.86 -43.69 -9.18
N THR A 116 -13.64 -44.64 -8.27
CA THR A 116 -13.72 -44.35 -6.81
C THR A 116 -12.42 -43.75 -6.25
N ILE A 117 -11.30 -43.91 -6.96
CA ILE A 117 -10.00 -43.39 -6.54
C ILE A 117 -9.78 -41.97 -7.06
N ASP A 118 -9.32 -41.08 -6.18
CA ASP A 118 -8.76 -39.81 -6.58
C ASP A 118 -7.40 -39.64 -5.91
N VAL A 119 -6.50 -38.86 -6.55
CA VAL A 119 -5.18 -38.52 -6.05
C VAL A 119 -5.04 -37.01 -5.96
N ARG A 120 -4.65 -36.51 -4.81
CA ARG A 120 -4.39 -35.07 -4.62
C ARG A 120 -2.93 -34.75 -4.99
N LEU A 121 -2.78 -33.94 -6.03
CA LEU A 121 -1.46 -33.39 -6.40
C LEU A 121 -1.15 -32.18 -5.55
N VAL A 122 -0.04 -32.21 -4.81
CA VAL A 122 0.43 -31.11 -3.98
C VAL A 122 1.74 -30.60 -4.55
N PRO A 123 1.76 -29.41 -5.20
CA PRO A 123 2.99 -28.82 -5.72
C PRO A 123 3.90 -28.39 -4.56
N ILE A 124 5.16 -28.81 -4.58
CA ILE A 124 6.16 -28.45 -3.56
C ILE A 124 7.36 -27.79 -4.24
N ALA A 125 7.63 -26.54 -3.85
CA ALA A 125 8.82 -25.83 -4.26
C ALA A 125 9.78 -25.67 -3.07
N VAL A 126 11.01 -26.13 -3.23
CA VAL A 126 12.08 -25.97 -2.23
C VAL A 126 13.09 -24.97 -2.72
N TYR A 127 13.22 -23.85 -2.00
CA TYR A 127 14.15 -22.77 -2.32
C TYR A 127 15.31 -22.78 -1.32
N TRP A 128 16.53 -23.07 -1.84
CA TRP A 128 17.77 -23.06 -1.08
C TRP A 128 18.43 -21.69 -1.17
N GLY A 129 18.00 -20.76 -0.34
CA GLY A 129 18.38 -19.36 -0.46
C GLY A 129 17.60 -18.63 -1.57
N ARG A 130 17.63 -17.31 -1.56
CA ARG A 130 16.82 -16.47 -2.44
C ARG A 130 17.60 -15.81 -3.58
N ALA A 131 18.61 -16.49 -4.16
CA ALA A 131 19.47 -15.89 -5.17
C ALA A 131 19.06 -16.21 -6.63
N PRO A 132 18.80 -15.21 -7.49
CA PRO A 132 18.72 -15.37 -8.94
C PRO A 132 20.10 -15.30 -9.58
N GLN A 133 20.17 -15.74 -10.84
CA GLN A 133 21.37 -16.16 -11.56
C GLN A 133 22.23 -15.06 -12.17
N LYS A 134 23.53 -15.38 -12.31
CA LYS A 134 24.60 -14.94 -13.23
C LYS A 134 25.10 -13.50 -13.16
N GLU A 135 26.21 -13.31 -12.49
CA GLU A 135 27.24 -12.34 -12.88
C GLU A 135 28.65 -12.87 -12.58
N GLY A 136 29.57 -12.58 -13.46
CA GLY A 136 30.85 -13.21 -13.65
C GLY A 136 31.95 -13.05 -12.59
N SER A 137 31.75 -13.62 -11.40
CA SER A 137 32.82 -13.88 -10.44
C SER A 137 32.64 -15.28 -9.87
N TRP A 138 33.74 -16.05 -9.71
CA TRP A 138 33.70 -17.44 -9.24
C TRP A 138 33.09 -17.59 -7.84
N TRP A 139 33.23 -16.61 -6.97
CA TRP A 139 32.55 -16.56 -5.67
C TRP A 139 31.01 -16.34 -5.81
N ARG A 140 30.58 -15.62 -6.83
CA ARG A 140 29.14 -15.40 -7.16
C ARG A 140 28.52 -16.67 -7.75
N LEU A 141 29.31 -17.51 -8.36
CA LEU A 141 28.87 -18.80 -8.88
C LEU A 141 28.40 -19.75 -7.76
N LEU A 142 28.84 -19.62 -6.54
CA LEU A 142 28.41 -20.40 -5.37
C LEU A 142 27.00 -20.07 -4.89
N PHE A 143 26.41 -18.92 -5.33
CA PHE A 143 25.12 -18.42 -4.86
C PHE A 143 23.99 -18.47 -5.90
N THR A 144 24.18 -19.10 -7.05
CA THR A 144 23.20 -19.10 -8.13
C THR A 144 22.49 -20.44 -8.32
N GLU A 145 21.17 -20.40 -8.56
CA GLU A 145 20.28 -21.59 -8.69
C GLU A 145 20.28 -22.29 -10.06
N ASN A 146 20.88 -21.72 -11.13
CA ASN A 146 20.95 -22.37 -12.47
C ASN A 146 21.91 -23.56 -12.58
N TRP A 147 22.28 -24.10 -11.47
CA TRP A 147 23.18 -25.21 -11.31
C TRP A 147 22.49 -26.58 -11.34
N ALA A 148 21.30 -26.63 -11.94
CA ALA A 148 20.58 -27.89 -12.19
C ALA A 148 21.41 -28.97 -12.92
N LEU A 149 22.59 -28.59 -13.39
CA LEU A 149 23.48 -29.43 -14.16
C LEU A 149 24.85 -29.65 -13.50
N ALA A 150 25.03 -29.15 -12.29
CA ALA A 150 26.30 -29.30 -11.59
C ALA A 150 26.25 -30.46 -10.58
N SER A 151 27.33 -31.22 -10.48
CA SER A 151 27.56 -32.41 -9.63
C SER A 151 26.98 -32.24 -8.21
N GLY A 152 26.56 -33.35 -7.55
CA GLY A 152 26.00 -33.39 -6.19
C GLY A 152 26.81 -32.63 -5.15
N PHE A 153 28.11 -32.43 -5.35
CA PHE A 153 29.00 -31.64 -4.51
C PHE A 153 28.62 -30.15 -4.46
N ARG A 154 28.20 -29.56 -5.58
CA ARG A 154 27.80 -28.15 -5.62
C ARG A 154 26.47 -27.93 -4.90
N LYS A 155 25.53 -28.85 -5.00
CA LYS A 155 24.28 -28.79 -4.29
C LYS A 155 24.48 -28.97 -2.78
N LEU A 156 25.43 -29.79 -2.39
CA LEU A 156 25.85 -29.92 -0.99
C LEU A 156 26.44 -28.61 -0.45
N MET A 157 27.29 -27.93 -1.21
CA MET A 157 27.82 -26.62 -0.85
C MET A 157 26.71 -25.53 -0.75
N GLN A 158 25.74 -25.56 -1.64
CA GLN A 158 24.58 -24.67 -1.57
C GLN A 158 23.76 -24.88 -0.29
N VAL A 159 23.56 -26.12 0.12
CA VAL A 159 22.91 -26.51 1.37
C VAL A 159 23.71 -26.06 2.59
N LEU A 160 25.03 -26.24 2.57
CA LEU A 160 25.91 -25.82 3.66
C LEU A 160 25.92 -24.31 3.86
N ILE A 161 25.88 -23.55 2.76
CA ILE A 161 25.92 -22.08 2.80
C ILE A 161 24.52 -21.48 3.09
N ASN A 162 23.46 -22.02 2.47
CA ASN A 162 22.13 -21.46 2.49
C ASN A 162 21.09 -22.27 3.29
N GLY A 163 21.49 -23.35 3.95
CA GLY A 163 20.58 -24.27 4.64
C GLY A 163 19.71 -23.61 5.71
N ARG A 164 20.21 -22.55 6.37
CA ARG A 164 19.46 -21.76 7.35
C ARG A 164 18.42 -20.82 6.75
N PHE A 165 18.48 -20.59 5.44
CA PHE A 165 17.56 -19.73 4.67
C PHE A 165 16.72 -20.54 3.69
N THR A 166 16.44 -21.79 4.02
CA THR A 166 15.63 -22.67 3.18
C THR A 166 14.16 -22.37 3.40
N MET A 167 13.41 -22.25 2.31
CA MET A 167 11.96 -22.10 2.33
C MET A 167 11.31 -23.24 1.55
N ILE A 168 10.29 -23.86 2.13
CA ILE A 168 9.44 -24.86 1.48
C ILE A 168 8.08 -24.22 1.24
N GLU A 169 7.72 -24.05 -0.01
CA GLU A 169 6.40 -23.58 -0.40
C GLU A 169 5.54 -24.75 -0.80
N VAL A 170 4.39 -24.85 -0.13
CA VAL A 170 3.37 -25.86 -0.37
C VAL A 170 2.26 -25.22 -1.16
N GLY A 171 2.01 -25.69 -2.38
CA GLY A 171 0.89 -25.26 -3.21
C GLY A 171 -0.42 -25.90 -2.77
N GLU A 172 -1.52 -25.38 -3.29
CA GLU A 172 -2.85 -25.93 -3.02
C GLU A 172 -2.99 -27.36 -3.55
N PRO A 173 -3.58 -28.28 -2.75
CA PRO A 173 -3.88 -29.63 -3.20
C PRO A 173 -4.93 -29.61 -4.32
N VAL A 174 -4.60 -30.18 -5.48
CA VAL A 174 -5.50 -30.24 -6.65
C VAL A 174 -5.86 -31.68 -6.92
N SER A 175 -7.17 -31.97 -7.11
CA SER A 175 -7.63 -33.30 -7.53
C SER A 175 -7.09 -33.63 -8.91
N LEU A 176 -6.39 -34.77 -9.04
CA LEU A 176 -5.93 -35.23 -10.34
C LEU A 176 -7.11 -35.55 -11.26
N ARG A 177 -8.18 -36.08 -10.71
CA ARG A 177 -9.40 -36.38 -11.46
C ARG A 177 -10.06 -35.14 -12.04
N SER A 178 -10.11 -34.06 -11.31
CA SER A 178 -10.67 -32.79 -11.81
C SER A 178 -9.85 -32.17 -12.97
N LEU A 179 -8.61 -32.58 -13.14
CA LEU A 179 -7.75 -32.13 -14.22
C LEU A 179 -7.84 -33.00 -15.49
N LEU A 180 -8.54 -34.15 -15.43
CA LEU A 180 -8.71 -35.01 -16.60
C LEU A 180 -9.78 -34.44 -17.54
N LEU A 181 -9.58 -34.63 -18.86
CA LEU A 181 -10.57 -34.32 -19.87
C LEU A 181 -11.33 -35.60 -20.20
N GLU A 182 -12.55 -35.46 -20.69
CA GLU A 182 -13.39 -36.58 -21.09
C GLU A 182 -12.81 -37.43 -22.24
N SER A 183 -11.88 -36.86 -23.03
CA SER A 183 -11.23 -37.52 -24.15
C SER A 183 -9.72 -37.23 -24.23
N GLY A 184 -8.92 -38.27 -24.43
CA GLY A 184 -7.47 -38.14 -24.65
C GLY A 184 -6.69 -39.32 -24.07
N SER A 185 -5.60 -39.75 -24.71
CA SER A 185 -4.74 -40.80 -24.15
C SER A 185 -4.10 -40.38 -22.82
N PRO A 186 -3.85 -41.32 -21.88
CA PRO A 186 -3.18 -41.02 -20.59
C PRO A 186 -1.88 -40.27 -20.72
N ALA A 187 -1.08 -40.57 -21.75
CA ALA A 187 0.18 -39.92 -22.02
C ALA A 187 -0.01 -38.44 -22.44
N LEU A 188 -1.05 -38.14 -23.21
CA LEU A 188 -1.36 -36.79 -23.68
C LEU A 188 -1.91 -35.95 -22.53
N GLN A 189 -2.79 -36.51 -21.70
CA GLN A 189 -3.29 -35.90 -20.49
C GLN A 189 -2.16 -35.60 -19.48
N ALA A 190 -1.26 -36.56 -19.24
CA ALA A 190 -0.07 -36.37 -18.40
C ALA A 190 0.85 -35.27 -18.93
N ALA A 191 1.03 -35.18 -20.24
CA ALA A 191 1.84 -34.13 -20.88
C ALA A 191 1.23 -32.74 -20.64
N ARG A 192 -0.10 -32.63 -20.76
CA ARG A 192 -0.84 -31.39 -20.50
C ARG A 192 -0.73 -30.96 -19.04
N ILE A 193 -1.01 -31.87 -18.10
CA ILE A 193 -0.93 -31.62 -16.66
C ILE A 193 0.51 -31.24 -16.27
N ALA A 194 1.52 -31.99 -16.71
CA ALA A 194 2.91 -31.69 -16.44
C ALA A 194 3.34 -30.32 -17.02
N ARG A 195 2.80 -29.91 -18.17
CA ARG A 195 3.06 -28.59 -18.77
C ARG A 195 2.43 -27.47 -17.92
N ALA A 196 1.20 -27.64 -17.48
CA ALA A 196 0.51 -26.69 -16.62
C ALA A 196 1.21 -26.53 -15.27
N GLN A 197 1.59 -27.62 -14.62
CA GLN A 197 2.34 -27.61 -13.36
C GLN A 197 3.71 -26.95 -13.50
N ARG A 198 4.45 -27.21 -14.57
CA ARG A 198 5.72 -26.51 -14.84
C ARG A 198 5.54 -25.02 -15.08
N ALA A 199 4.44 -24.61 -15.67
CA ALA A 199 4.10 -23.20 -15.81
C ALA A 199 3.80 -22.58 -14.44
N ALA A 200 3.05 -23.25 -13.56
CA ALA A 200 2.79 -22.82 -12.20
C ALA A 200 4.08 -22.68 -11.38
N PHE A 201 4.99 -23.66 -11.40
CA PHE A 201 6.28 -23.54 -10.72
C PHE A 201 7.11 -22.37 -11.21
N ARG A 202 7.12 -22.10 -12.53
CA ARG A 202 7.82 -20.92 -13.07
C ARG A 202 7.23 -19.62 -12.58
N ARG A 203 5.89 -19.56 -12.43
CA ARG A 203 5.18 -18.39 -11.92
C ARG A 203 5.46 -18.16 -10.44
N GLN A 204 5.32 -19.19 -9.61
CA GLN A 204 5.68 -19.14 -8.19
C GLN A 204 7.13 -18.68 -8.00
N ARG A 205 8.04 -19.26 -8.76
CA ARG A 205 9.46 -18.89 -8.71
C ARG A 205 9.69 -17.42 -9.09
N ALA A 206 9.01 -16.92 -10.13
CA ALA A 206 9.11 -15.51 -10.53
C ALA A 206 8.59 -14.57 -9.45
N ALA A 207 7.52 -14.95 -8.75
CA ALA A 207 6.96 -14.17 -7.63
C ALA A 207 7.87 -14.15 -6.40
N ARG A 208 8.56 -15.28 -6.11
CA ARG A 208 9.40 -15.45 -4.90
C ARG A 208 10.83 -14.98 -5.07
N ILE A 209 11.46 -15.35 -6.16
CA ILE A 209 12.89 -15.07 -6.44
C ILE A 209 13.04 -13.84 -7.33
N GLY A 210 11.98 -13.41 -7.95
CA GLY A 210 11.99 -12.45 -9.04
C GLY A 210 12.23 -13.13 -10.40
N PRO A 211 11.85 -12.48 -11.49
CA PRO A 211 12.09 -12.99 -12.82
C PRO A 211 13.59 -13.07 -13.12
N ASP A 212 13.94 -14.00 -13.99
CA ASP A 212 15.33 -14.20 -14.43
C ASP A 212 15.92 -12.88 -14.96
N LEU A 213 16.81 -12.28 -14.18
CA LEU A 213 17.56 -11.08 -14.51
C LEU A 213 18.68 -11.40 -15.55
N SER A 214 18.34 -12.10 -16.61
CA SER A 214 19.27 -12.33 -17.69
C SER A 214 19.72 -10.98 -18.27
N HIS A 215 20.80 -10.51 -17.70
CA HIS A 215 21.59 -9.35 -18.03
C HIS A 215 20.84 -8.01 -18.16
N ARG A 216 21.08 -7.10 -17.23
CA ARG A 216 20.83 -5.66 -17.39
C ARG A 216 21.20 -5.22 -18.82
N ARG A 217 22.27 -5.72 -19.39
CA ARG A 217 22.68 -5.50 -20.81
C ARG A 217 21.58 -5.86 -21.81
N THR A 218 20.87 -6.96 -21.62
CA THR A 218 19.78 -7.38 -22.53
C THR A 218 18.58 -6.44 -22.44
N ILE A 219 18.23 -5.95 -21.24
CA ILE A 219 17.17 -4.94 -21.09
C ILE A 219 17.59 -3.64 -21.79
N LEU A 220 18.81 -3.17 -21.51
CA LEU A 220 19.33 -1.95 -22.11
C LEU A 220 19.36 -2.04 -23.64
N HIS A 221 19.83 -3.15 -24.19
CA HIS A 221 19.85 -3.37 -25.64
C HIS A 221 18.43 -3.41 -26.24
N ARG A 222 17.49 -4.12 -25.60
CA ARG A 222 16.10 -4.21 -26.05
C ARG A 222 15.42 -2.85 -26.04
N VAL A 223 15.64 -2.02 -25.02
CA VAL A 223 15.09 -0.66 -24.96
C VAL A 223 15.64 0.21 -26.07
N LEU A 224 16.96 0.24 -26.27
CA LEU A 224 17.59 1.06 -27.31
C LEU A 224 17.25 0.60 -28.74
N SER A 225 16.96 -0.68 -28.96
CA SER A 225 16.57 -1.23 -30.24
C SER A 225 15.06 -1.11 -30.53
N ALA A 226 14.25 -0.64 -29.57
CA ALA A 226 12.82 -0.52 -29.76
C ALA A 226 12.44 0.54 -30.80
N ARG A 227 11.38 0.26 -31.60
CA ARG A 227 10.90 1.14 -32.68
C ARG A 227 10.63 2.56 -32.18
N ALA A 228 9.91 2.72 -31.06
CA ALA A 228 9.57 4.01 -30.48
C ALA A 228 10.82 4.82 -30.07
N VAL A 229 11.82 4.16 -29.48
CA VAL A 229 13.08 4.83 -29.10
C VAL A 229 13.88 5.24 -30.34
N ARG A 230 13.92 4.39 -31.37
CA ARG A 230 14.60 4.72 -32.65
C ARG A 230 13.90 5.87 -33.38
N ALA A 231 12.56 5.89 -33.36
CA ALA A 231 11.79 7.01 -33.94
C ALA A 231 12.07 8.33 -33.19
N ALA A 232 12.07 8.30 -31.87
CA ALA A 232 12.41 9.46 -31.05
C ALA A 232 13.87 9.92 -31.25
N MET A 233 14.83 8.98 -31.41
CA MET A 233 16.20 9.33 -31.80
C MET A 233 16.27 9.99 -33.16
N ALA A 234 15.49 9.50 -34.15
CA ALA A 234 15.47 10.09 -35.49
C ALA A 234 14.88 11.52 -35.51
N ALA A 235 13.86 11.77 -34.67
CA ALA A 235 13.34 13.10 -34.44
C ALA A 235 14.40 14.03 -33.80
N GLU A 236 15.03 13.60 -32.72
CA GLU A 236 16.11 14.35 -32.03
C GLU A 236 17.28 14.67 -32.99
N MET A 237 17.62 13.72 -33.90
CA MET A 237 18.66 13.94 -34.94
C MET A 237 18.28 15.04 -35.91
N ARG A 238 17.02 15.12 -36.33
CA ARG A 238 16.51 16.16 -37.23
C ARG A 238 16.47 17.53 -36.56
N ASP A 239 15.87 17.57 -35.37
CA ASP A 239 15.64 18.81 -34.62
C ASP A 239 16.95 19.49 -34.18
N LYS A 240 17.91 18.70 -33.70
CA LYS A 240 19.19 19.19 -33.19
C LYS A 240 20.38 19.01 -34.13
N LYS A 241 20.13 18.54 -35.35
CA LYS A 241 21.16 18.26 -36.40
C LYS A 241 22.30 17.37 -35.85
N LEU A 242 21.96 16.34 -35.06
CA LEU A 242 22.93 15.47 -34.41
C LEU A 242 23.25 14.24 -35.29
N PRO A 243 24.51 13.77 -35.34
CA PRO A 243 24.85 12.53 -35.97
C PRO A 243 24.26 11.32 -35.16
N ARG A 244 23.90 10.24 -35.86
CA ARG A 244 23.29 9.05 -35.26
C ARG A 244 24.06 8.51 -34.05
N ARG A 245 25.40 8.51 -34.09
CA ARG A 245 26.26 8.06 -32.98
C ARG A 245 26.02 8.91 -31.72
N ARG A 246 25.84 10.22 -31.89
CA ARG A 246 25.62 11.14 -30.75
C ARG A 246 24.20 11.00 -30.18
N ALA A 247 23.18 10.84 -31.03
CA ALA A 247 21.81 10.54 -30.57
C ALA A 247 21.74 9.22 -29.80
N LEU A 248 22.45 8.19 -30.25
CA LEU A 248 22.54 6.90 -29.55
C LEU A 248 23.25 7.06 -28.18
N MET A 249 24.30 7.87 -28.10
CA MET A 249 24.97 8.13 -26.81
C MET A 249 24.03 8.86 -25.82
N VAL A 250 23.26 9.84 -26.31
CA VAL A 250 22.24 10.52 -25.50
C VAL A 250 21.18 9.55 -24.99
N ALA A 251 20.61 8.72 -25.89
CA ALA A 251 19.62 7.72 -25.51
C ALA A 251 20.18 6.71 -24.49
N LYS A 252 21.44 6.28 -24.67
CA LYS A 252 22.14 5.41 -23.73
C LYS A 252 22.38 6.10 -22.39
N GLY A 253 22.74 7.38 -22.38
CA GLY A 253 22.90 8.17 -21.17
C GLY A 253 21.59 8.27 -20.38
N TYR A 254 20.45 8.54 -21.06
CA TYR A 254 19.14 8.54 -20.41
C TYR A 254 18.79 7.16 -19.83
N LEU A 255 19.07 6.10 -20.56
CA LEU A 255 18.78 4.75 -20.08
C LEU A 255 19.67 4.36 -18.89
N GLU A 256 20.92 4.76 -18.86
CA GLU A 256 21.81 4.55 -17.71
C GLU A 256 21.41 5.44 -16.51
N GLU A 257 20.87 6.62 -16.75
CA GLU A 257 20.28 7.48 -15.73
C GLU A 257 19.06 6.80 -15.10
N ILE A 258 18.17 6.21 -15.89
CA ILE A 258 16.92 5.60 -15.46
C ILE A 258 17.14 4.24 -14.82
N ALA A 259 17.86 3.34 -15.47
CA ALA A 259 17.79 1.90 -15.19
C ALA A 259 18.35 1.49 -13.82
N ALA A 260 17.61 0.63 -13.15
CA ALA A 260 18.06 -0.06 -11.94
C ALA A 260 19.25 -1.02 -12.23
N ASN A 261 19.96 -1.37 -11.19
CA ASN A 261 21.04 -2.35 -11.20
C ASN A 261 20.85 -3.36 -10.06
N TYR A 262 19.71 -4.01 -10.07
CA TYR A 262 19.24 -4.90 -9.02
C TYR A 262 20.29 -5.97 -8.67
N SER A 263 20.60 -6.12 -7.39
CA SER A 263 21.57 -7.09 -6.88
C SER A 263 20.99 -7.86 -5.70
N HIS A 264 20.76 -9.14 -5.91
CA HIS A 264 20.18 -9.98 -4.86
C HIS A 264 21.10 -10.11 -3.64
N VAL A 265 22.41 -10.23 -3.86
CA VAL A 265 23.41 -10.27 -2.75
C VAL A 265 23.32 -9.01 -1.90
N PHE A 266 23.14 -7.86 -2.55
CA PHE A 266 22.94 -6.59 -1.84
C PHE A 266 21.63 -6.59 -1.04
N ILE A 267 20.54 -7.10 -1.60
CA ILE A 267 19.24 -7.17 -0.91
C ILE A 267 19.28 -8.09 0.31
N THR A 268 19.90 -9.27 0.18
CA THR A 268 20.08 -10.18 1.32
C THR A 268 20.92 -9.55 2.44
N PHE A 269 21.98 -8.83 2.08
CA PHE A 269 22.77 -8.07 3.04
C PHE A 269 21.92 -6.98 3.72
N MET A 270 21.16 -6.24 2.92
CA MET A 270 20.29 -5.17 3.42
C MET A 270 19.15 -5.70 4.30
N GLU A 271 18.61 -6.88 4.04
CA GLU A 271 17.62 -7.51 4.91
C GLU A 271 18.15 -7.71 6.33
N GLY A 272 19.36 -8.30 6.45
CA GLY A 272 19.98 -8.47 7.76
C GLY A 272 20.33 -7.14 8.46
N PHE A 273 20.79 -6.16 7.69
CA PHE A 273 21.08 -4.81 8.19
C PHE A 273 19.80 -4.08 8.63
N LEU A 274 18.79 -4.03 7.76
CA LEU A 274 17.51 -3.39 8.05
C LEU A 274 16.77 -4.07 9.20
N GLY A 275 16.81 -5.41 9.28
CA GLY A 275 16.21 -6.12 10.40
C GLY A 275 16.78 -5.69 11.75
N ARG A 276 18.12 -5.54 11.87
CA ARG A 276 18.75 -5.02 13.08
C ARG A 276 18.40 -3.55 13.33
N LEU A 277 18.35 -2.75 12.25
CA LEU A 277 18.02 -1.33 12.34
C LEU A 277 16.58 -1.14 12.84
N TRP A 278 15.60 -1.85 12.25
CA TRP A 278 14.20 -1.73 12.62
C TRP A 278 13.93 -2.19 14.05
N ASN A 279 14.55 -3.30 14.49
CA ASN A 279 14.44 -3.78 15.86
C ASN A 279 15.08 -2.83 16.90
N ARG A 280 15.98 -1.94 16.45
CA ARG A 280 16.58 -0.94 17.31
C ARG A 280 15.78 0.37 17.35
N LEU A 281 15.19 0.77 16.21
CA LEU A 281 14.44 2.01 16.07
C LEU A 281 13.00 1.87 16.56
N TYR A 282 12.37 0.74 16.25
CA TYR A 282 10.96 0.51 16.48
C TYR A 282 10.74 -0.67 17.45
N ASP A 283 9.70 -0.58 18.25
CA ASP A 283 9.25 -1.66 19.14
C ASP A 283 8.53 -2.79 18.35
N GLY A 284 8.60 -2.77 17.04
CA GLY A 284 8.13 -3.76 16.10
C GLY A 284 7.62 -3.13 14.80
N VAL A 285 7.64 -3.95 13.75
CA VAL A 285 7.03 -3.64 12.44
C VAL A 285 5.95 -4.67 12.21
N THR A 286 4.68 -4.25 12.22
CA THR A 286 3.55 -5.11 11.88
C THR A 286 3.27 -5.04 10.39
N PHE A 287 2.94 -6.17 9.79
CA PHE A 287 2.55 -6.26 8.39
C PHE A 287 1.19 -6.94 8.29
N ASN A 288 0.14 -6.14 8.16
CA ASN A 288 -1.24 -6.60 8.21
C ASN A 288 -1.79 -6.82 6.80
N HIS A 289 -2.73 -7.76 6.66
CA HIS A 289 -3.35 -8.18 5.41
C HIS A 289 -2.33 -8.68 4.37
N ALA A 290 -1.23 -9.30 4.84
CA ALA A 290 -0.17 -9.85 4.00
C ALA A 290 -0.64 -11.02 3.11
N GLU A 291 -1.69 -11.74 3.52
CA GLU A 291 -2.37 -12.79 2.78
C GLU A 291 -2.84 -12.31 1.41
N THR A 292 -3.28 -11.07 1.29
CA THR A 292 -3.68 -10.44 0.03
C THR A 292 -2.58 -10.54 -1.04
N LEU A 293 -1.31 -10.46 -0.65
CA LEU A 293 -0.20 -10.57 -1.59
C LEU A 293 -0.09 -11.96 -2.20
N ARG A 294 -0.51 -12.99 -1.49
CA ARG A 294 -0.51 -14.37 -1.99
C ARG A 294 -1.46 -14.50 -3.17
N ASP A 295 -2.65 -13.88 -3.06
CA ASP A 295 -3.70 -14.00 -4.06
C ASP A 295 -3.38 -13.20 -5.32
N VAL A 296 -2.71 -12.07 -5.17
CA VAL A 296 -2.41 -11.18 -6.30
C VAL A 296 -1.04 -11.41 -6.94
N ALA A 297 -0.06 -11.98 -6.21
CA ALA A 297 1.30 -12.14 -6.74
C ALA A 297 1.44 -13.29 -7.75
N GLN A 298 0.51 -14.23 -7.79
CA GLN A 298 0.51 -15.33 -8.74
C GLN A 298 -0.10 -14.86 -10.07
N ASP A 299 0.65 -14.77 -11.12
CA ASP A 299 0.21 -14.44 -12.49
C ASP A 299 -0.08 -12.97 -12.83
N ARG A 300 0.02 -12.06 -11.89
CA ARG A 300 -0.24 -10.64 -12.11
C ARG A 300 1.05 -9.81 -12.00
N GLU A 301 1.05 -8.65 -12.61
CA GLU A 301 2.07 -7.64 -12.40
C GLU A 301 1.64 -6.73 -11.27
N VAL A 302 2.34 -6.85 -10.15
CA VAL A 302 1.99 -6.12 -8.93
C VAL A 302 2.62 -4.73 -8.96
N VAL A 303 1.80 -3.72 -8.77
CA VAL A 303 2.20 -2.31 -8.65
C VAL A 303 1.85 -1.84 -7.24
N PHE A 304 2.84 -1.75 -6.37
CA PHE A 304 2.65 -1.18 -5.03
C PHE A 304 2.52 0.32 -5.11
N VAL A 305 1.45 0.84 -4.51
CA VAL A 305 1.14 2.27 -4.47
C VAL A 305 0.92 2.73 -3.01
N PRO A 306 2.02 2.88 -2.26
CA PRO A 306 1.95 3.29 -0.87
C PRO A 306 1.64 4.78 -0.70
N CYS A 307 1.07 5.15 0.48
CA CYS A 307 1.12 6.52 0.95
C CYS A 307 2.58 6.90 1.27
N HIS A 308 2.90 8.19 1.22
CA HIS A 308 4.27 8.66 1.43
C HIS A 308 4.37 9.56 2.67
N ARG A 309 4.94 9.03 3.75
CA ARG A 309 5.03 9.70 5.05
C ARG A 309 6.47 9.97 5.49
N SER A 310 7.37 9.04 5.19
CA SER A 310 8.76 9.05 5.64
C SER A 310 9.71 8.59 4.55
N HIS A 311 10.98 8.97 4.63
CA HIS A 311 12.04 8.36 3.83
C HIS A 311 12.26 6.87 4.15
N MET A 312 11.67 6.37 5.24
CA MET A 312 11.75 4.96 5.62
C MET A 312 10.75 4.08 4.87
N ASP A 313 9.70 4.66 4.26
CA ASP A 313 8.57 3.93 3.67
C ASP A 313 9.04 2.87 2.66
N TYR A 314 9.83 3.25 1.65
CA TYR A 314 10.29 2.32 0.61
C TYR A 314 11.25 1.25 1.14
N LEU A 315 12.02 1.55 2.20
CA LEU A 315 12.89 0.57 2.85
C LEU A 315 12.08 -0.42 3.69
N LEU A 316 11.06 0.07 4.41
CA LEU A 316 10.14 -0.75 5.20
C LEU A 316 9.33 -1.67 4.29
N LEU A 317 8.73 -1.14 3.22
CA LEU A 317 7.94 -1.95 2.29
C LEU A 317 8.81 -3.05 1.65
N SER A 318 9.98 -2.68 1.14
CA SER A 318 10.94 -3.64 0.61
C SER A 318 11.31 -4.73 1.63
N TYR A 319 11.53 -4.35 2.88
CA TYR A 319 11.88 -5.27 3.96
C TYR A 319 10.74 -6.24 4.28
N VAL A 320 9.51 -5.73 4.47
CA VAL A 320 8.36 -6.60 4.83
C VAL A 320 7.97 -7.52 3.68
N ILE A 321 8.00 -7.04 2.42
CA ILE A 321 7.75 -7.86 1.23
C ILE A 321 8.79 -8.99 1.12
N TYR A 322 10.08 -8.65 1.31
CA TYR A 322 11.14 -9.64 1.29
C TYR A 322 11.01 -10.66 2.42
N LYS A 323 10.62 -10.22 3.63
CA LYS A 323 10.32 -11.10 4.77
C LYS A 323 9.17 -12.05 4.47
N GLN A 324 8.16 -11.62 3.71
CA GLN A 324 7.06 -12.48 3.25
C GLN A 324 7.48 -13.44 2.12
N GLY A 325 8.74 -13.43 1.73
CA GLY A 325 9.26 -14.35 0.74
C GLY A 325 9.09 -13.88 -0.72
N TYR A 326 8.65 -12.64 -0.96
CA TYR A 326 8.51 -12.09 -2.30
C TYR A 326 9.76 -11.33 -2.75
N ALA A 327 9.89 -11.13 -4.07
CA ALA A 327 10.93 -10.29 -4.63
C ALA A 327 10.69 -8.82 -4.26
N VAL A 328 11.75 -8.11 -3.92
CA VAL A 328 11.71 -6.66 -3.67
C VAL A 328 11.27 -5.94 -4.95
N PRO A 329 10.31 -5.00 -4.88
CA PRO A 329 9.84 -4.27 -6.06
C PRO A 329 10.92 -3.36 -6.65
N HIS A 330 10.76 -3.02 -7.94
CA HIS A 330 11.49 -1.93 -8.56
C HIS A 330 10.87 -0.60 -8.15
N ILE A 331 11.65 0.26 -7.48
CA ILE A 331 11.17 1.48 -6.84
C ILE A 331 11.43 2.68 -7.74
N ALA A 332 10.39 3.44 -8.08
CA ALA A 332 10.53 4.71 -8.78
C ALA A 332 11.04 5.79 -7.83
N ALA A 333 12.28 6.19 -7.98
CA ALA A 333 12.93 7.19 -7.15
C ALA A 333 13.14 8.52 -7.92
N GLY A 334 12.96 9.64 -7.25
CA GLY A 334 13.25 10.94 -7.85
C GLY A 334 14.72 11.10 -8.21
N ILE A 335 15.02 11.75 -9.33
CA ILE A 335 16.39 11.94 -9.85
C ILE A 335 17.31 12.67 -8.83
N ASN A 336 16.74 13.45 -7.91
CA ASN A 336 17.47 14.12 -6.84
C ASN A 336 18.18 13.14 -5.88
N LEU A 337 17.74 11.88 -5.81
CA LEU A 337 18.37 10.82 -5.01
C LEU A 337 19.49 10.11 -5.77
N ASN A 338 19.68 10.41 -7.06
CA ASN A 338 20.74 9.83 -7.88
C ASN A 338 22.12 10.49 -7.65
N ILE A 339 22.53 10.55 -6.38
CA ILE A 339 23.83 11.07 -5.98
C ILE A 339 24.88 9.94 -6.06
N PRO A 340 26.17 10.24 -6.34
CA PRO A 340 27.17 9.23 -6.72
C PRO A 340 27.26 7.98 -5.84
N ILE A 341 27.18 8.09 -4.53
CA ILE A 341 27.24 6.94 -3.62
C ILE A 341 25.85 6.38 -3.41
N VAL A 342 24.88 7.20 -3.02
CA VAL A 342 23.52 6.79 -2.65
C VAL A 342 22.77 6.25 -3.86
N GLY A 343 22.87 6.88 -5.01
CA GLY A 343 22.25 6.39 -6.24
C GLY A 343 22.72 4.99 -6.62
N ARG A 344 24.01 4.65 -6.39
CA ARG A 344 24.52 3.30 -6.61
C ARG A 344 23.90 2.28 -5.65
N PHE A 345 23.75 2.65 -4.37
CA PHE A 345 23.11 1.77 -3.38
C PHE A 345 21.64 1.55 -3.71
N LEU A 346 20.89 2.63 -3.99
CA LEU A 346 19.48 2.55 -4.34
C LEU A 346 19.26 1.71 -5.61
N ARG A 347 20.10 1.87 -6.65
CA ARG A 347 20.03 1.04 -7.87
C ARG A 347 20.23 -0.45 -7.59
N LYS A 348 21.15 -0.81 -6.68
CA LYS A 348 21.35 -2.20 -6.28
C LYS A 348 20.17 -2.77 -5.52
N GLY A 349 19.43 -1.92 -4.80
CA GLY A 349 18.17 -2.25 -4.13
C GLY A 349 16.96 -2.29 -5.05
N GLY A 350 17.10 -2.00 -6.36
CA GLY A 350 15.99 -2.03 -7.31
C GLY A 350 15.47 -0.67 -7.73
N ALA A 351 16.00 0.44 -7.20
CA ALA A 351 15.53 1.77 -7.59
C ALA A 351 15.88 2.11 -9.05
N PHE A 352 14.90 2.64 -9.77
CA PHE A 352 15.07 3.31 -11.06
C PHE A 352 14.70 4.79 -10.92
N PHE A 353 15.36 5.67 -11.67
CA PHE A 353 15.23 7.09 -11.45
C PHE A 353 14.32 7.78 -12.46
N ILE A 354 13.53 8.73 -11.95
CA ILE A 354 12.57 9.49 -12.73
C ILE A 354 12.79 10.99 -12.56
N ARG A 355 12.77 11.74 -13.66
CA ARG A 355 12.80 13.21 -13.65
C ARG A 355 11.45 13.76 -13.23
N ARG A 356 11.45 14.94 -12.62
CA ARG A 356 10.20 15.61 -12.17
C ARG A 356 9.29 16.01 -13.32
N SER A 357 9.85 16.30 -14.49
CA SER A 357 9.10 16.66 -15.69
C SER A 357 9.73 15.99 -16.91
N PHE A 358 8.90 15.56 -17.81
CA PHE A 358 9.24 14.99 -19.13
C PHE A 358 8.98 15.99 -20.25
N ALA A 359 8.40 17.16 -19.91
CA ALA A 359 8.04 18.17 -20.91
C ALA A 359 9.28 18.58 -21.73
N GLY A 360 9.11 18.63 -23.05
CA GLY A 360 10.17 19.02 -23.99
C GLY A 360 11.23 17.94 -24.26
N ASN A 361 11.12 16.71 -23.73
CA ASN A 361 12.11 15.66 -23.97
C ASN A 361 11.47 14.34 -24.43
N ALA A 362 11.07 14.29 -25.69
CA ALA A 362 10.43 13.12 -26.28
C ALA A 362 11.31 11.85 -26.25
N LEU A 363 12.64 12.00 -26.45
CA LEU A 363 13.57 10.88 -26.40
C LEU A 363 13.66 10.28 -25.00
N TYR A 364 13.74 11.11 -23.95
CA TYR A 364 13.72 10.64 -22.57
C TYR A 364 12.43 9.87 -22.26
N THR A 365 11.29 10.44 -22.65
CA THR A 365 9.96 9.82 -22.48
C THR A 365 9.88 8.46 -23.16
N ALA A 366 10.34 8.35 -24.41
CA ALA A 366 10.34 7.08 -25.14
C ALA A 366 11.24 6.02 -24.49
N VAL A 367 12.43 6.41 -24.02
CA VAL A 367 13.35 5.53 -23.29
C VAL A 367 12.72 5.07 -21.99
N PHE A 368 12.15 5.98 -21.21
CA PHE A 368 11.52 5.67 -19.92
C PHE A 368 10.33 4.71 -20.08
N MET A 369 9.39 5.03 -20.98
CA MET A 369 8.21 4.21 -21.24
C MET A 369 8.60 2.79 -21.68
N LYS A 370 9.62 2.68 -22.53
CA LYS A 370 10.07 1.35 -22.98
C LYS A 370 10.81 0.58 -21.90
N TYR A 371 11.54 1.27 -21.01
CA TYR A 371 12.15 0.65 -19.85
C TYR A 371 11.09 0.14 -18.87
N LEU A 372 10.09 0.96 -18.53
CA LEU A 372 8.95 0.58 -17.67
C LEU A 372 8.23 -0.65 -18.24
N ALA A 373 7.84 -0.61 -19.51
CA ALA A 373 7.22 -1.75 -20.18
C ALA A 373 8.11 -3.01 -20.19
N ALA A 374 9.43 -2.85 -20.27
CA ALA A 374 10.37 -3.98 -20.29
C ALA A 374 10.54 -4.65 -18.92
N ILE A 375 10.45 -3.91 -17.80
CA ILE A 375 10.45 -4.48 -16.45
C ILE A 375 9.09 -5.11 -16.12
N MET A 376 7.98 -4.47 -16.45
CA MET A 376 6.63 -5.00 -16.31
C MET A 376 6.46 -6.31 -17.08
N ALA A 377 6.76 -6.34 -18.36
CA ALA A 377 6.63 -7.54 -19.21
C ALA A 377 7.44 -8.76 -18.71
N ARG A 378 8.33 -8.58 -17.77
CA ARG A 378 9.10 -9.64 -17.12
C ARG A 378 8.50 -10.09 -15.80
N GLY A 379 7.44 -9.42 -15.31
CA GLY A 379 6.78 -9.70 -14.06
C GLY A 379 7.55 -9.21 -12.84
N HIS A 380 8.33 -8.12 -12.99
CA HIS A 380 8.89 -7.42 -11.85
C HIS A 380 7.82 -6.54 -11.23
N SER A 381 7.56 -6.70 -9.95
CA SER A 381 6.74 -5.75 -9.21
C SER A 381 7.38 -4.36 -9.20
N ILE A 382 6.55 -3.35 -9.21
CA ILE A 382 6.95 -1.93 -9.22
C ILE A 382 6.36 -1.25 -7.99
N GLU A 383 7.09 -0.28 -7.47
CA GLU A 383 6.63 0.58 -6.37
C GLU A 383 6.79 2.04 -6.77
N TYR A 384 5.74 2.82 -6.58
CA TYR A 384 5.83 4.28 -6.68
C TYR A 384 4.78 4.97 -5.81
N PHE A 385 5.15 6.15 -5.33
CA PHE A 385 4.30 6.97 -4.49
C PHE A 385 3.41 7.86 -5.36
N VAL A 386 2.10 7.59 -5.34
CA VAL A 386 1.13 8.36 -6.13
C VAL A 386 1.02 9.82 -5.72
N GLU A 387 1.36 10.14 -4.48
CA GLU A 387 1.38 11.50 -3.95
C GLU A 387 2.52 12.35 -4.54
N GLY A 388 3.56 11.72 -5.09
CA GLY A 388 4.71 12.39 -5.70
C GLY A 388 5.55 13.22 -4.74
N GLY A 389 5.28 13.16 -3.45
CA GLY A 389 6.01 13.82 -2.36
C GLY A 389 5.51 13.33 -1.01
N ARG A 390 6.30 13.54 0.06
CA ARG A 390 5.91 13.15 1.41
C ARG A 390 4.84 14.08 1.97
N SER A 391 3.82 13.51 2.60
CA SER A 391 2.88 14.26 3.41
C SER A 391 3.58 14.81 4.66
N ARG A 392 3.47 16.10 4.89
CA ARG A 392 4.02 16.78 6.07
C ARG A 392 2.96 17.11 7.10
N THR A 393 1.71 17.09 6.66
CA THR A 393 0.54 17.33 7.51
C THR A 393 -0.08 16.05 8.05
N GLY A 394 0.34 14.88 7.56
CA GLY A 394 -0.27 13.59 7.87
C GLY A 394 -1.50 13.24 7.01
N ARG A 395 -2.05 14.19 6.24
CA ARG A 395 -3.11 13.93 5.26
C ARG A 395 -2.54 13.33 3.99
N LEU A 396 -3.32 12.53 3.27
CA LEU A 396 -2.96 12.11 1.93
C LEU A 396 -2.95 13.32 0.99
N LEU A 397 -1.93 13.41 0.15
CA LEU A 397 -1.82 14.47 -0.85
C LEU A 397 -2.65 14.10 -2.09
N GLN A 398 -3.02 15.10 -2.88
CA GLN A 398 -3.68 14.86 -4.16
C GLN A 398 -2.78 14.02 -5.09
N PRO A 399 -3.32 12.96 -5.70
CA PRO A 399 -2.53 12.03 -6.48
C PRO A 399 -1.98 12.67 -7.75
N LYS A 400 -0.73 12.38 -8.06
CA LYS A 400 -0.08 12.72 -9.33
C LYS A 400 -0.20 11.54 -10.29
N THR A 401 -1.03 11.69 -11.30
CA THR A 401 -1.44 10.61 -12.19
C THR A 401 -0.38 10.18 -13.21
N GLY A 402 0.76 10.86 -13.29
CA GLY A 402 1.78 10.61 -14.32
C GLY A 402 2.28 9.15 -14.37
N MET A 403 2.68 8.57 -13.23
CA MET A 403 3.13 7.17 -13.18
C MET A 403 2.00 6.18 -13.41
N ILE A 404 0.80 6.47 -12.89
CA ILE A 404 -0.40 5.65 -13.14
C ILE A 404 -0.68 5.62 -14.65
N SER A 405 -0.71 6.78 -15.30
CA SER A 405 -0.92 6.91 -16.75
C SER A 405 0.11 6.11 -17.54
N MET A 406 1.39 6.19 -17.17
CA MET A 406 2.44 5.43 -17.84
C MET A 406 2.29 3.92 -17.66
N THR A 407 1.87 3.48 -16.47
CA THR A 407 1.60 2.06 -16.17
C THR A 407 0.42 1.55 -17.00
N VAL A 408 -0.71 2.25 -16.99
CA VAL A 408 -1.92 1.91 -17.76
C VAL A 408 -1.59 1.85 -19.27
N ARG A 409 -0.94 2.87 -19.81
CA ARG A 409 -0.53 2.91 -21.23
C ARG A 409 0.45 1.80 -21.59
N SER A 410 1.37 1.45 -20.69
CA SER A 410 2.29 0.33 -20.92
C SER A 410 1.54 -0.99 -21.02
N HIS A 411 0.54 -1.20 -20.18
CA HIS A 411 -0.34 -2.38 -20.21
C HIS A 411 -1.20 -2.42 -21.47
N LEU A 412 -1.86 -1.32 -21.83
CA LEU A 412 -2.70 -1.24 -23.04
C LEU A 412 -1.94 -1.54 -24.33
N ARG A 413 -0.64 -1.18 -24.39
CA ARG A 413 0.23 -1.43 -25.55
C ARG A 413 0.76 -2.86 -25.66
N ASP A 414 0.99 -3.54 -24.55
CA ASP A 414 1.57 -4.89 -24.50
C ASP A 414 0.98 -5.67 -23.30
N PRO A 415 -0.28 -6.11 -23.38
CA PRO A 415 -1.01 -6.75 -22.26
C PRO A 415 -0.56 -8.20 -22.07
N ARG A 416 0.66 -8.40 -21.56
CA ARG A 416 1.22 -9.75 -21.36
C ARG A 416 0.71 -10.42 -20.11
N ARG A 417 0.44 -9.63 -19.08
CA ARG A 417 -0.05 -10.09 -17.79
C ARG A 417 -1.06 -9.08 -17.24
N PRO A 418 -2.09 -9.52 -16.53
CA PRO A 418 -2.96 -8.62 -15.81
C PRO A 418 -2.16 -7.78 -14.81
N VAL A 419 -2.48 -6.50 -14.70
CA VAL A 419 -1.87 -5.57 -13.75
C VAL A 419 -2.79 -5.41 -12.55
N VAL A 420 -2.23 -5.42 -11.34
CA VAL A 420 -2.95 -5.14 -10.11
C VAL A 420 -2.23 -4.07 -9.32
N PHE A 421 -2.97 -3.04 -8.92
CA PHE A 421 -2.47 -2.01 -8.00
C PHE A 421 -2.75 -2.46 -6.57
N VAL A 422 -1.72 -2.39 -5.73
CA VAL A 422 -1.79 -2.76 -4.31
C VAL A 422 -1.52 -1.51 -3.47
N PRO A 423 -2.58 -0.86 -2.98
CA PRO A 423 -2.45 0.25 -2.05
C PRO A 423 -1.79 -0.20 -0.74
N VAL A 424 -0.94 0.64 -0.16
CA VAL A 424 -0.29 0.35 1.12
C VAL A 424 -0.35 1.57 2.04
N TYR A 425 -0.81 1.36 3.25
CA TYR A 425 -0.82 2.37 4.30
C TYR A 425 0.37 2.20 5.25
N PHE A 426 1.03 3.30 5.59
CA PHE A 426 2.03 3.35 6.64
C PHE A 426 1.49 4.10 7.85
N GLY A 427 1.46 3.46 9.00
CA GLY A 427 1.13 4.05 10.30
C GLY A 427 2.36 4.11 11.19
N TYR A 428 2.82 5.31 11.53
CA TYR A 428 3.92 5.55 12.44
C TYR A 428 3.39 6.09 13.76
N GLU A 429 3.81 5.54 14.87
CA GLU A 429 3.56 6.14 16.18
C GLU A 429 4.48 7.34 16.44
N ARG A 430 5.69 7.31 15.87
CA ARG A 430 6.59 8.45 15.79
C ARG A 430 7.39 8.41 14.49
N ILE A 431 7.42 9.50 13.75
CA ILE A 431 8.20 9.62 12.52
C ILE A 431 9.60 10.14 12.81
N VAL A 432 10.58 9.64 12.05
CA VAL A 432 11.99 10.03 12.23
C VAL A 432 12.22 11.52 11.91
N GLU A 433 11.44 12.07 10.98
CA GLU A 433 11.50 13.45 10.50
C GLU A 433 10.69 14.43 11.34
N ALA A 434 10.15 14.05 12.51
CA ALA A 434 9.27 14.86 13.34
C ALA A 434 9.79 16.30 13.58
N GLY A 435 11.04 16.45 13.96
CA GLY A 435 11.62 17.77 14.21
C GLY A 435 11.68 18.69 12.98
N THR A 436 11.88 18.11 11.79
CA THR A 436 11.87 18.88 10.53
C THR A 436 10.45 19.32 10.17
N TYR A 437 9.46 18.44 10.39
CA TYR A 437 8.06 18.75 10.08
C TYR A 437 7.48 19.81 11.01
N VAL A 438 7.81 19.77 12.31
CA VAL A 438 7.41 20.81 13.26
C VAL A 438 7.95 22.17 12.82
N GLY A 439 9.23 22.27 12.45
CA GLY A 439 9.81 23.52 11.97
C GLY A 439 9.10 24.08 10.75
N GLU A 440 8.80 23.26 9.75
CA GLU A 440 8.11 23.69 8.53
C GLU A 440 6.63 24.04 8.78
N LEU A 441 5.94 23.28 9.62
CA LEU A 441 4.57 23.55 10.03
C LEU A 441 4.44 24.84 10.85
N SER A 442 5.50 25.20 11.59
CA SER A 442 5.59 26.46 12.34
C SER A 442 6.04 27.65 11.48
N GLY A 443 6.07 27.52 10.14
CA GLY A 443 6.32 28.62 9.22
C GLY A 443 7.79 28.82 8.82
N GLN A 444 8.71 27.93 9.18
CA GLN A 444 10.09 28.01 8.70
C GLN A 444 10.16 27.69 7.19
N PRO A 445 11.03 28.36 6.43
CA PRO A 445 11.15 28.11 4.99
C PRO A 445 11.62 26.67 4.74
N LYS A 446 11.07 26.06 3.71
CA LYS A 446 11.40 24.70 3.27
C LYS A 446 12.90 24.57 3.04
N ARG A 447 13.58 23.80 3.88
CA ARG A 447 14.98 23.42 3.65
C ARG A 447 15.04 22.37 2.53
N LYS A 448 16.01 22.53 1.63
CA LYS A 448 16.31 21.48 0.66
C LYS A 448 16.77 20.24 1.42
N GLU A 449 16.05 19.16 1.25
CA GLU A 449 16.37 17.88 1.85
C GLU A 449 17.77 17.43 1.43
N SER A 450 18.60 17.16 2.41
CA SER A 450 19.96 16.65 2.18
C SER A 450 20.09 15.27 2.84
N ILE A 451 20.99 14.46 2.28
CA ILE A 451 21.36 13.17 2.87
C ILE A 451 21.99 13.35 4.26
N GLY A 452 22.57 14.51 4.54
CA GLY A 452 23.01 14.88 5.88
C GLY A 452 21.87 14.84 6.90
N ASP A 453 20.63 15.07 6.49
CA ASP A 453 19.46 14.98 7.36
C ASP A 453 19.11 13.52 7.66
N LEU A 454 19.28 12.61 6.70
CA LEU A 454 19.13 11.17 6.92
C LEU A 454 20.23 10.63 7.87
N VAL A 455 21.46 11.08 7.70
CA VAL A 455 22.60 10.71 8.60
C VAL A 455 22.42 11.32 9.98
N ARG A 456 21.85 12.52 10.08
CA ARG A 456 21.54 13.19 11.34
C ARG A 456 20.38 12.51 12.05
N ALA A 457 19.39 12.02 11.30
CA ALA A 457 18.33 11.17 11.80
C ALA A 457 18.86 9.85 12.39
N LEU A 458 19.98 9.31 11.90
CA LEU A 458 20.66 8.17 12.53
C LEU A 458 21.26 8.49 13.92
N ARG A 459 21.49 9.76 14.28
CA ARG A 459 21.87 10.15 15.66
C ARG A 459 20.70 9.97 16.64
N VAL A 460 19.48 9.97 16.15
CA VAL A 460 18.26 9.76 16.94
C VAL A 460 18.06 8.28 17.33
N LEU A 461 19.01 7.39 16.99
CA LEU A 461 19.01 5.93 17.33
C LEU A 461 18.92 5.61 18.84
N ARG A 462 18.89 6.62 19.71
CA ARG A 462 18.72 6.47 21.16
C ARG A 462 17.27 6.66 21.61
N GLU A 463 16.38 7.13 20.73
CA GLU A 463 14.98 7.35 21.04
C GLU A 463 14.13 6.17 20.57
N LYS A 464 13.07 5.88 21.30
CA LYS A 464 12.06 4.90 20.91
C LYS A 464 11.06 5.59 19.96
N PHE A 465 10.77 4.93 18.83
CA PHE A 465 9.83 5.42 17.82
C PHE A 465 8.49 4.69 17.87
N GLY A 466 8.26 3.84 18.87
CA GLY A 466 7.05 3.04 18.99
C GLY A 466 6.95 1.99 17.85
N ARG A 467 5.74 1.63 17.49
CA ARG A 467 5.48 0.63 16.45
C ARG A 467 5.28 1.28 15.08
N VAL A 468 5.55 0.49 14.05
CA VAL A 468 5.20 0.84 12.66
C VAL A 468 4.23 -0.20 12.13
N HIS A 469 3.14 0.28 11.54
CA HIS A 469 2.12 -0.53 10.90
C HIS A 469 2.21 -0.36 9.38
N VAL A 470 2.36 -1.47 8.67
CA VAL A 470 2.31 -1.53 7.22
C VAL A 470 1.08 -2.37 6.86
N ASN A 471 0.04 -1.73 6.36
CA ASN A 471 -1.22 -2.39 6.06
C ASN A 471 -1.43 -2.43 4.55
N VAL A 472 -1.76 -3.62 4.03
CA VAL A 472 -2.10 -3.80 2.62
C VAL A 472 -3.58 -3.49 2.42
N GLY A 473 -3.86 -2.51 1.55
CA GLY A 473 -5.22 -2.13 1.16
C GLY A 473 -5.83 -3.11 0.15
N GLU A 474 -7.11 -2.90 -0.16
CA GLU A 474 -7.81 -3.69 -1.16
C GLU A 474 -7.15 -3.54 -2.53
N PRO A 475 -6.71 -4.65 -3.17
CA PRO A 475 -6.11 -4.61 -4.49
C PRO A 475 -7.09 -4.13 -5.56
N ILE A 476 -6.59 -3.45 -6.57
CA ILE A 476 -7.36 -2.91 -7.68
C ILE A 476 -6.86 -3.56 -8.98
N PRO A 477 -7.56 -4.57 -9.52
CA PRO A 477 -7.24 -5.13 -10.82
C PRO A 477 -7.50 -4.09 -11.91
N LEU A 478 -6.48 -3.79 -12.73
CA LEU A 478 -6.60 -2.79 -13.80
C LEU A 478 -7.66 -3.18 -14.82
N ASP A 479 -7.78 -4.46 -15.13
CA ASP A 479 -8.74 -4.95 -16.14
C ASP A 479 -10.19 -4.65 -15.74
N GLU A 480 -10.54 -4.72 -14.45
CA GLU A 480 -11.86 -4.36 -13.93
C GLU A 480 -12.16 -2.88 -14.14
N VAL A 481 -11.18 -2.01 -13.88
CA VAL A 481 -11.33 -0.56 -14.08
C VAL A 481 -11.47 -0.24 -15.58
N LEU A 482 -10.70 -0.91 -16.44
CA LEU A 482 -10.80 -0.76 -17.88
C LEU A 482 -12.17 -1.21 -18.39
N GLN A 483 -12.69 -2.35 -17.95
CA GLN A 483 -14.01 -2.87 -18.35
C GLN A 483 -15.15 -1.93 -17.95
N GLN A 484 -15.12 -1.36 -16.75
CA GLN A 484 -16.12 -0.39 -16.28
C GLN A 484 -16.18 0.87 -17.15
N GLN A 485 -15.11 1.21 -17.84
CA GLN A 485 -15.01 2.35 -18.76
C GLN A 485 -15.17 1.95 -20.24
N GLY A 486 -15.61 0.73 -20.54
CA GLY A 486 -15.76 0.20 -21.91
C GLY A 486 -14.44 0.02 -22.64
N GLY A 487 -13.36 -0.27 -21.92
CA GLY A 487 -11.99 -0.25 -22.45
C GLY A 487 -11.72 -1.23 -23.57
N ASP A 488 -12.37 -2.40 -23.59
CA ASP A 488 -12.16 -3.40 -24.66
C ASP A 488 -12.76 -2.94 -26.00
N GLU A 489 -13.94 -2.33 -25.96
CA GLU A 489 -14.62 -1.81 -27.15
C GLU A 489 -13.90 -0.57 -27.71
N ARG A 490 -13.27 0.22 -26.84
CA ARG A 490 -12.59 1.47 -27.17
C ARG A 490 -11.11 1.34 -27.48
N ARG A 491 -10.56 0.14 -27.48
CA ARG A 491 -9.13 -0.10 -27.81
C ARG A 491 -8.73 0.40 -29.19
N ALA A 492 -9.65 0.43 -30.14
CA ALA A 492 -9.41 0.95 -31.48
C ALA A 492 -9.14 2.49 -31.50
N GLU A 493 -9.54 3.22 -30.44
CA GLU A 493 -9.30 4.65 -30.32
C GLU A 493 -7.86 4.99 -29.87
N LEU A 494 -7.07 3.99 -29.48
CA LEU A 494 -5.72 4.20 -28.95
C LEU A 494 -4.73 4.58 -30.06
N ASP A 495 -3.94 5.62 -29.81
CA ASP A 495 -2.79 5.96 -30.66
C ASP A 495 -1.62 4.97 -30.46
N GLU A 496 -0.54 5.12 -31.27
CA GLU A 496 0.67 4.28 -31.14
C GLU A 496 1.32 4.36 -29.73
N GLU A 497 1.01 5.40 -28.95
CA GLU A 497 1.51 5.62 -27.61
C GLU A 497 0.54 5.16 -26.51
N GLY A 498 -0.60 4.59 -26.89
CA GLY A 498 -1.64 4.12 -25.95
C GLY A 498 -2.39 5.29 -25.28
N ARG A 499 -2.60 6.38 -26.02
CA ARG A 499 -3.35 7.55 -25.56
C ARG A 499 -4.72 7.56 -26.21
N ALA A 500 -5.71 7.90 -25.43
CA ALA A 500 -7.06 8.26 -25.87
C ALA A 500 -7.72 9.09 -24.77
N PRO A 501 -8.73 9.91 -25.06
CA PRO A 501 -9.40 10.72 -24.03
C PRO A 501 -9.95 9.91 -22.87
N TRP A 502 -10.52 8.72 -23.12
CA TRP A 502 -11.05 7.84 -22.09
C TRP A 502 -9.98 7.26 -21.14
N VAL A 503 -8.73 7.14 -21.60
CA VAL A 503 -7.62 6.66 -20.75
C VAL A 503 -7.35 7.64 -19.61
N SER A 504 -7.55 8.94 -19.83
CA SER A 504 -7.41 9.93 -18.75
C SER A 504 -8.47 9.72 -17.67
N ALA A 505 -9.72 9.43 -18.05
CA ALA A 505 -10.78 9.13 -17.08
C ALA A 505 -10.51 7.85 -16.27
N VAL A 506 -10.00 6.80 -16.93
CA VAL A 506 -9.53 5.57 -16.25
C VAL A 506 -8.43 5.88 -15.23
N VAL A 507 -7.46 6.69 -15.62
CA VAL A 507 -6.32 7.05 -14.76
C VAL A 507 -6.77 7.86 -13.55
N ASP A 508 -7.71 8.79 -13.73
CA ASP A 508 -8.24 9.62 -12.64
C ASP A 508 -9.10 8.78 -11.69
N ASP A 509 -9.96 7.90 -12.19
CA ASP A 509 -10.75 6.98 -11.37
C ASP A 509 -9.84 6.03 -10.58
N LEU A 510 -8.84 5.43 -11.24
CA LEU A 510 -7.87 4.55 -10.60
C LEU A 510 -7.09 5.29 -9.49
N ALA A 511 -6.69 6.54 -9.75
CA ALA A 511 -6.00 7.35 -8.76
C ALA A 511 -6.87 7.59 -7.51
N GLN A 512 -8.15 7.90 -7.69
CA GLN A 512 -9.09 8.08 -6.59
C GLN A 512 -9.33 6.77 -5.80
N ARG A 513 -9.48 5.64 -6.49
CA ARG A 513 -9.62 4.32 -5.85
C ARG A 513 -8.38 3.97 -5.02
N ILE A 514 -7.17 4.21 -5.55
CA ILE A 514 -5.93 3.99 -4.82
C ILE A 514 -5.93 4.79 -3.51
N MET A 515 -6.26 6.08 -3.55
CA MET A 515 -6.26 6.93 -2.35
C MET A 515 -7.30 6.48 -1.32
N ARG A 516 -8.51 6.09 -1.76
CA ARG A 516 -9.55 5.54 -0.89
C ARG A 516 -9.11 4.23 -0.25
N ASN A 517 -8.51 3.33 -1.02
CA ASN A 517 -8.08 2.02 -0.51
C ASN A 517 -6.85 2.12 0.41
N ILE A 518 -5.99 3.15 0.25
CA ILE A 518 -4.97 3.48 1.24
C ILE A 518 -5.63 3.85 2.57
N ASN A 519 -6.64 4.73 2.57
CA ASN A 519 -7.37 5.13 3.78
C ASN A 519 -8.15 3.98 4.41
N SER A 520 -8.74 3.10 3.59
CA SER A 520 -9.46 1.90 4.06
C SER A 520 -8.55 0.90 4.79
N ALA A 521 -7.24 1.02 4.65
CA ALA A 521 -6.25 0.21 5.34
C ALA A 521 -5.55 0.95 6.50
N ALA A 522 -6.14 2.00 7.03
CA ALA A 522 -5.54 2.80 8.09
C ALA A 522 -5.25 1.98 9.36
N ALA A 523 -4.21 2.38 10.09
CA ALA A 523 -3.91 1.86 11.42
C ALA A 523 -4.20 2.94 12.48
N VAL A 524 -5.03 2.62 13.44
CA VAL A 524 -5.33 3.47 14.60
C VAL A 524 -4.42 3.06 15.73
N THR A 525 -3.44 3.90 16.01
CA THR A 525 -2.45 3.70 17.08
C THR A 525 -2.86 4.45 18.35
N PRO A 526 -2.27 4.14 19.52
CA PRO A 526 -2.50 4.91 20.75
C PRO A 526 -2.25 6.40 20.56
N ILE A 527 -1.21 6.77 19.81
CA ILE A 527 -0.85 8.17 19.55
C ILE A 527 -1.90 8.88 18.69
N ASN A 528 -2.54 8.17 17.76
CA ASN A 528 -3.65 8.76 16.98
C ASN A 528 -4.85 9.09 17.88
N LEU A 529 -5.22 8.21 18.81
CA LEU A 529 -6.34 8.43 19.73
C LEU A 529 -6.08 9.61 20.66
N LEU A 530 -4.87 9.69 21.22
CA LEU A 530 -4.44 10.84 22.01
C LEU A 530 -4.47 12.13 21.22
N ALA A 531 -4.02 12.09 19.97
CA ALA A 531 -4.01 13.25 19.09
C ALA A 531 -5.43 13.75 18.77
N VAL A 532 -6.35 12.84 18.40
CA VAL A 532 -7.75 13.21 18.12
C VAL A 532 -8.43 13.82 19.35
N THR A 533 -8.16 13.25 20.53
CA THR A 533 -8.81 13.68 21.79
C THR A 533 -8.24 15.00 22.30
N LEU A 534 -6.92 15.09 22.49
CA LEU A 534 -6.30 16.23 23.14
C LEU A 534 -6.30 17.49 22.27
N LEU A 535 -6.20 17.36 20.96
CA LEU A 535 -6.32 18.52 20.05
C LEU A 535 -7.74 19.06 19.93
N ALA A 536 -8.73 18.31 20.41
CA ALA A 536 -10.12 18.79 20.53
C ALA A 536 -10.33 19.71 21.76
N MET A 537 -9.38 19.73 22.71
CA MET A 537 -9.48 20.48 23.95
C MET A 537 -8.74 21.81 23.87
N PRO A 538 -9.30 22.89 24.41
CA PRO A 538 -8.55 24.12 24.67
C PRO A 538 -7.32 23.81 25.54
N ARG A 539 -6.17 24.42 25.22
CA ARG A 539 -4.90 24.22 25.93
C ARG A 539 -4.36 22.78 25.89
N GLN A 540 -4.93 21.89 25.05
CA GLN A 540 -4.52 20.50 24.86
C GLN A 540 -4.29 19.74 26.19
N SER A 541 -5.20 19.93 27.14
CA SER A 541 -5.15 19.33 28.48
C SER A 541 -6.53 18.89 28.94
N MET A 542 -6.61 17.78 29.68
CA MET A 542 -7.86 17.32 30.27
C MET A 542 -7.58 16.40 31.48
N ALA A 543 -8.65 16.11 32.25
CA ALA A 543 -8.57 15.13 33.31
C ALA A 543 -8.26 13.73 32.75
N GLU A 544 -7.40 12.98 33.43
CA GLU A 544 -7.02 11.63 33.01
C GLU A 544 -8.23 10.72 32.79
N SER A 545 -9.20 10.77 33.72
CA SER A 545 -10.41 9.95 33.61
C SER A 545 -11.27 10.28 32.39
N ASP A 546 -11.31 11.55 31.98
CA ASP A 546 -12.07 11.97 30.82
C ASP A 546 -11.34 11.56 29.54
N LEU A 547 -10.02 11.71 29.50
CA LEU A 547 -9.19 11.24 28.40
C LEU A 547 -9.34 9.72 28.17
N ALA A 548 -9.27 8.94 29.24
CA ALA A 548 -9.45 7.48 29.17
C ALA A 548 -10.84 7.14 28.63
N ARG A 549 -11.92 7.78 29.15
CA ARG A 549 -13.29 7.54 28.66
C ARG A 549 -13.47 7.93 27.19
N GLN A 550 -12.85 9.01 26.75
CA GLN A 550 -12.94 9.42 25.34
C GLN A 550 -12.19 8.47 24.43
N CYS A 551 -10.99 8.01 24.82
CA CYS A 551 -10.28 6.99 24.06
C CYS A 551 -11.09 5.69 23.96
N GLU A 552 -11.73 5.25 25.06
CA GLU A 552 -12.63 4.10 25.07
C GLU A 552 -13.82 4.26 24.12
N LEU A 553 -14.44 5.45 24.10
CA LEU A 553 -15.53 5.74 23.18
C LEU A 553 -15.07 5.56 21.74
N TYR A 554 -13.93 6.13 21.38
CA TYR A 554 -13.39 6.03 20.02
C TYR A 554 -13.07 4.59 19.64
N LEU A 555 -12.47 3.82 20.56
CA LEU A 555 -12.18 2.40 20.35
C LEU A 555 -13.45 1.58 20.13
N LYS A 556 -14.47 1.79 20.95
CA LYS A 556 -15.77 1.12 20.82
C LYS A 556 -16.46 1.49 19.52
N LEU A 557 -16.52 2.77 19.19
CA LEU A 557 -17.12 3.28 17.95
C LEU A 557 -16.47 2.67 16.70
N LEU A 558 -15.15 2.64 16.64
CA LEU A 558 -14.40 2.06 15.53
C LEU A 558 -14.59 0.54 15.40
N ARG A 559 -14.86 -0.17 16.51
CA ARG A 559 -15.15 -1.60 16.49
C ARG A 559 -16.60 -1.94 16.16
N MET A 560 -17.55 -1.12 16.62
CA MET A 560 -18.99 -1.32 16.38
C MET A 560 -19.40 -0.89 14.97
N ALA A 561 -18.87 0.23 14.50
CA ALA A 561 -19.14 0.77 13.16
C ALA A 561 -17.83 1.01 12.40
N PRO A 562 -17.11 -0.06 12.02
CA PRO A 562 -15.82 0.06 11.39
C PRO A 562 -15.91 0.79 10.05
N TYR A 563 -14.96 1.66 9.81
CA TYR A 563 -14.82 2.35 8.51
C TYR A 563 -14.62 1.33 7.40
N ASP A 564 -13.74 0.37 7.63
CA ASP A 564 -13.45 -0.73 6.72
C ASP A 564 -12.92 -1.95 7.49
N ALA A 565 -13.11 -3.16 6.95
CA ALA A 565 -12.60 -4.38 7.54
C ALA A 565 -11.06 -4.44 7.61
N ARG A 566 -10.38 -3.63 6.80
CA ARG A 566 -8.91 -3.55 6.76
C ARG A 566 -8.32 -2.52 7.73
N VAL A 567 -9.16 -1.71 8.37
CA VAL A 567 -8.70 -0.80 9.42
C VAL A 567 -8.24 -1.61 10.63
N THR A 568 -7.01 -1.38 11.07
CA THR A 568 -6.49 -1.99 12.28
C THR A 568 -6.57 -1.00 13.43
N VAL A 569 -7.02 -1.47 14.59
CA VAL A 569 -7.20 -0.66 15.80
C VAL A 569 -6.37 -1.26 16.92
N THR A 570 -5.71 -0.42 17.71
CA THR A 570 -4.92 -0.87 18.87
C THR A 570 -5.77 -1.69 19.85
N ASP A 571 -5.16 -2.70 20.48
CA ASP A 571 -5.79 -3.53 21.50
C ASP A 571 -5.73 -2.90 22.92
N LEU A 572 -5.03 -1.78 23.09
CA LEU A 572 -4.92 -1.08 24.37
C LEU A 572 -6.25 -0.44 24.73
N ASP A 573 -6.62 -0.49 26.00
CA ASP A 573 -7.74 0.25 26.56
C ASP A 573 -7.37 1.74 26.79
N GLY A 574 -8.32 2.56 27.20
CA GLY A 574 -8.12 3.99 27.37
C GLY A 574 -7.04 4.36 28.39
N ALA A 575 -6.93 3.60 29.49
CA ALA A 575 -5.90 3.82 30.50
C ALA A 575 -4.51 3.42 30.00
N ALA A 576 -4.42 2.27 29.31
CA ALA A 576 -3.18 1.81 28.71
C ALA A 576 -2.71 2.73 27.56
N VAL A 577 -3.63 3.35 26.81
CA VAL A 577 -3.32 4.37 25.81
C VAL A 577 -2.62 5.58 26.44
N ILE A 578 -3.10 6.04 27.60
CA ILE A 578 -2.49 7.15 28.35
C ILE A 578 -1.08 6.76 28.84
N ALA A 579 -0.97 5.61 29.51
CA ALA A 579 0.32 5.09 30.00
C ALA A 579 1.33 4.93 28.85
N TYR A 580 0.88 4.48 27.69
CA TYR A 580 1.70 4.37 26.48
C TYR A 580 2.17 5.76 26.00
N GLY A 581 1.29 6.74 25.95
CA GLY A 581 1.62 8.12 25.58
C GLY A 581 2.66 8.76 26.53
N GLU A 582 2.59 8.48 27.82
CA GLU A 582 3.59 8.89 28.80
C GLU A 582 4.95 8.20 28.57
N SER A 583 4.94 6.88 28.31
CA SER A 583 6.15 6.12 28.02
C SER A 583 6.88 6.62 26.76
N MET A 584 6.12 7.08 25.78
CA MET A 584 6.59 7.69 24.53
C MET A 584 6.96 9.18 24.69
N LYS A 585 6.81 9.74 25.89
CA LYS A 585 7.05 11.16 26.19
C LYS A 585 6.21 12.12 25.33
N VAL A 586 5.03 11.68 24.95
CA VAL A 586 4.05 12.51 24.22
C VAL A 586 3.22 13.30 25.20
N LEU A 587 2.96 12.73 26.37
CA LEU A 587 2.13 13.29 27.41
C LEU A 587 2.97 13.74 28.62
N GLN A 588 2.47 14.76 29.30
CA GLN A 588 2.96 15.25 30.59
C GLN A 588 1.82 15.15 31.59
N ARG A 589 2.07 14.49 32.73
CA ARG A 589 1.14 14.39 33.85
C ARG A 589 1.38 15.53 34.82
N GLN A 590 0.32 16.16 35.25
CA GLN A 590 0.31 17.15 36.32
C GLN A 590 -0.62 16.66 37.43
N THR A 591 -0.01 16.30 38.56
CA THR A 591 -0.76 15.85 39.75
C THR A 591 -1.59 16.98 40.32
N HIS A 592 -2.84 16.69 40.64
CA HIS A 592 -3.75 17.64 41.24
C HIS A 592 -4.66 16.96 42.27
N LYS A 593 -5.04 17.68 43.36
CA LYS A 593 -5.88 17.14 44.45
C LYS A 593 -7.26 16.66 44.01
N LEU A 594 -7.79 17.21 42.91
CA LEU A 594 -9.09 16.85 42.33
C LEU A 594 -8.99 15.82 41.20
N GLY A 595 -7.83 15.17 41.02
CA GLY A 595 -7.56 14.23 39.95
C GLY A 595 -6.47 14.75 39.02
N ASP A 596 -5.66 13.84 38.50
CA ASP A 596 -4.51 14.17 37.66
C ASP A 596 -4.95 14.74 36.32
N LEU A 597 -4.21 15.73 35.87
CA LEU A 597 -4.36 16.32 34.55
C LEU A 597 -3.29 15.78 33.60
N VAL A 598 -3.70 15.52 32.38
CA VAL A 598 -2.79 15.13 31.31
C VAL A 598 -2.77 16.23 30.25
N ARG A 599 -1.60 16.62 29.82
CA ARG A 599 -1.41 17.70 28.83
C ARG A 599 -0.34 17.38 27.83
N VAL A 600 -0.34 18.14 26.75
CA VAL A 600 0.67 18.13 25.70
C VAL A 600 1.37 19.49 25.66
N SER A 601 2.67 19.54 25.35
CA SER A 601 3.38 20.80 25.08
C SER A 601 2.94 21.37 23.73
N ASP A 602 3.07 22.69 23.54
CA ASP A 602 2.71 23.36 22.29
C ASP A 602 3.46 22.77 21.09
N GLU A 603 4.76 22.48 21.25
CA GLU A 603 5.56 21.85 20.21
C GLU A 603 5.04 20.44 19.85
N MET A 604 4.69 19.65 20.86
CA MET A 604 4.12 18.31 20.65
C MET A 604 2.71 18.40 20.04
N ALA A 605 1.91 19.42 20.39
CA ALA A 605 0.57 19.63 19.81
C ALA A 605 0.64 19.83 18.30
N VAL A 606 1.63 20.60 17.81
CA VAL A 606 1.88 20.73 16.36
C VAL A 606 2.17 19.38 15.72
N LEU A 607 3.00 18.55 16.37
CA LEU A 607 3.29 17.20 15.87
C LEU A 607 2.08 16.27 15.95
N LEU A 608 1.28 16.37 17.00
CA LEU A 608 0.06 15.57 17.16
C LEU A 608 -0.96 15.87 16.05
N THR A 609 -0.98 17.08 15.48
CA THR A 609 -1.81 17.39 14.31
C THR A 609 -1.51 16.43 13.15
N TYR A 610 -0.25 16.10 12.94
CA TYR A 610 0.14 15.09 11.93
C TYR A 610 -0.49 13.72 12.22
N TYR A 611 -0.43 13.23 13.46
CA TYR A 611 -0.98 11.92 13.82
C TYR A 611 -2.51 11.91 13.83
N ARG A 612 -3.17 13.00 14.25
CA ARG A 612 -4.62 13.16 14.11
C ARG A 612 -5.05 13.00 12.66
N ASN A 613 -4.36 13.67 11.76
CA ASN A 613 -4.68 13.68 10.33
C ASN A 613 -4.50 12.33 9.65
N ASN A 614 -3.67 11.45 10.19
CA ASN A 614 -3.52 10.08 9.68
C ASN A 614 -4.84 9.30 9.75
N VAL A 615 -5.70 9.58 10.73
CA VAL A 615 -6.93 8.83 11.01
C VAL A 615 -8.20 9.69 10.97
N LEU A 616 -8.08 10.97 10.63
CA LEU A 616 -9.20 11.92 10.65
C LEU A 616 -10.38 11.44 9.80
N HIS A 617 -10.11 10.82 8.67
CA HIS A 617 -11.13 10.26 7.77
C HIS A 617 -12.01 9.20 8.44
N LEU A 618 -11.53 8.50 9.46
CA LEU A 618 -12.31 7.50 10.21
C LEU A 618 -13.35 8.16 11.13
N PHE A 619 -13.06 9.36 11.61
CA PHE A 619 -13.91 10.09 12.56
C PHE A 619 -14.81 11.14 11.88
N THR A 620 -14.64 11.37 10.58
CA THR A 620 -15.30 12.48 9.88
C THR A 620 -16.82 12.37 9.91
N LEU A 621 -17.41 11.22 9.55
CA LEU A 621 -18.87 11.08 9.55
C LEU A 621 -19.47 11.06 10.96
N PRO A 622 -18.92 10.32 11.94
CA PRO A 622 -19.37 10.44 13.33
C PRO A 622 -19.28 11.86 13.87
N SER A 623 -18.21 12.58 13.51
CA SER A 623 -18.02 13.98 13.89
C SER A 623 -19.05 14.91 13.24
N LEU A 624 -19.41 14.70 11.97
CA LEU A 624 -20.47 15.46 11.31
C LEU A 624 -21.84 15.26 12.00
N ILE A 625 -22.14 14.03 12.44
CA ILE A 625 -23.32 13.77 13.25
C ILE A 625 -23.25 14.59 14.55
N ALA A 626 -22.13 14.53 15.26
CA ALA A 626 -21.94 15.23 16.52
C ALA A 626 -22.02 16.76 16.34
N CYS A 627 -21.56 17.30 15.23
CA CYS A 627 -21.66 18.73 14.90
C CYS A 627 -23.11 19.25 14.88
N ALA A 628 -24.07 18.43 14.44
CA ALA A 628 -25.48 18.82 14.42
C ALA A 628 -26.02 19.14 15.83
N PHE A 629 -25.36 18.62 16.87
CA PHE A 629 -25.77 18.80 18.28
C PHE A 629 -24.99 19.90 19.04
N ILE A 630 -24.10 20.62 18.38
CA ILE A 630 -23.36 21.72 19.05
C ILE A 630 -24.31 22.77 19.58
N SER A 631 -25.25 23.22 18.75
CA SER A 631 -26.23 24.27 19.10
C SER A 631 -27.65 23.73 19.32
N ASN A 632 -27.89 22.45 19.05
CA ASN A 632 -29.22 21.85 19.07
C ASN A 632 -29.30 20.73 20.12
N SER A 633 -30.37 20.71 20.90
CA SER A 633 -30.63 19.66 21.89
C SER A 633 -31.29 18.41 21.27
N VAL A 634 -32.15 18.64 20.28
CA VAL A 634 -32.86 17.60 19.52
C VAL A 634 -32.73 17.90 18.03
N VAL A 635 -32.40 16.87 17.22
CA VAL A 635 -32.28 17.01 15.76
C VAL A 635 -32.96 15.82 15.08
N ARG A 636 -33.75 16.09 14.04
CA ARG A 636 -34.38 15.01 13.25
C ARG A 636 -33.39 14.28 12.41
N THR A 637 -33.61 12.99 12.16
CA THR A 637 -32.78 12.16 11.30
C THR A 637 -32.60 12.78 9.92
N GLU A 638 -33.67 13.34 9.35
CA GLU A 638 -33.64 14.02 8.04
C GLU A 638 -32.70 15.23 8.02
N ASP A 639 -32.64 16.02 9.08
CA ASP A 639 -31.79 17.20 9.16
C ASP A 639 -30.32 16.82 9.26
N ILE A 640 -30.00 15.76 10.02
CA ILE A 640 -28.65 15.21 10.12
C ILE A 640 -28.19 14.66 8.75
N GLN A 641 -29.06 13.92 8.06
CA GLN A 641 -28.76 13.36 6.74
C GLN A 641 -28.58 14.46 5.69
N ARG A 642 -29.42 15.49 5.72
CA ARG A 642 -29.32 16.67 4.83
C ARG A 642 -27.99 17.38 5.03
N LEU A 643 -27.59 17.62 6.27
CA LEU A 643 -26.30 18.22 6.60
C LEU A 643 -25.14 17.39 6.06
N ALA A 644 -25.16 16.11 6.39
CA ALA A 644 -24.12 15.20 5.93
C ALA A 644 -24.05 15.18 4.40
N TRP A 645 -25.18 15.06 3.71
CA TRP A 645 -25.24 15.00 2.24
C TRP A 645 -24.67 16.27 1.57
N ARG A 646 -24.85 17.43 2.18
CA ARG A 646 -24.34 18.71 1.65
C ARG A 646 -22.85 18.91 1.90
N VAL A 647 -22.36 18.52 3.07
CA VAL A 647 -20.95 18.69 3.45
C VAL A 647 -20.08 17.57 2.88
N TYR A 648 -20.63 16.37 2.77
CA TYR A 648 -19.91 15.15 2.40
C TYR A 648 -19.09 15.26 1.12
N PRO A 649 -19.58 15.79 -0.01
CA PRO A 649 -18.82 15.85 -1.25
C PRO A 649 -17.49 16.60 -1.13
N TYR A 650 -17.47 17.63 -0.29
CA TYR A 650 -16.29 18.46 -0.06
C TYR A 650 -15.28 17.73 0.81
N VAL A 651 -15.74 17.17 1.91
CA VAL A 651 -14.89 16.42 2.84
C VAL A 651 -14.40 15.11 2.23
N ALA A 652 -15.24 14.44 1.46
CA ALA A 652 -14.88 13.21 0.76
C ALA A 652 -13.76 13.43 -0.28
N SER A 653 -13.80 14.55 -1.00
CA SER A 653 -12.74 14.93 -1.93
C SER A 653 -11.43 15.33 -1.23
N GLU A 654 -11.52 15.96 -0.06
CA GLU A 654 -10.36 16.38 0.72
C GLU A 654 -9.67 15.20 1.43
N LEU A 655 -10.47 14.29 1.99
CA LEU A 655 -10.02 13.19 2.82
C LEU A 655 -10.06 11.82 2.13
N PHE A 656 -10.43 11.76 0.87
CA PHE A 656 -10.57 10.51 0.09
C PHE A 656 -11.45 9.48 0.82
N LEU A 657 -12.68 9.91 1.22
CA LEU A 657 -13.63 9.01 1.87
C LEU A 657 -14.16 7.98 0.87
N LYS A 658 -14.44 6.77 1.36
CA LYS A 658 -14.72 5.63 0.47
C LYS A 658 -16.15 5.57 -0.05
N TRP A 659 -17.12 6.07 0.72
CA TRP A 659 -18.53 5.91 0.38
C TRP A 659 -18.96 6.81 -0.76
N THR A 660 -19.90 6.34 -1.54
CA THR A 660 -20.62 7.13 -2.53
C THR A 660 -21.74 7.94 -1.84
N GLU A 661 -22.23 8.96 -2.53
CA GLU A 661 -23.37 9.73 -2.03
C GLU A 661 -24.62 8.87 -1.82
N GLN A 662 -24.79 7.79 -2.58
CA GLN A 662 -25.89 6.84 -2.48
C GLN A 662 -25.81 5.94 -1.23
N GLU A 663 -24.59 5.58 -0.79
CA GLU A 663 -24.36 4.76 0.41
C GLU A 663 -24.46 5.56 1.71
N LEU A 664 -24.36 6.90 1.62
CA LEU A 664 -24.28 7.78 2.78
C LEU A 664 -25.45 7.64 3.75
N PRO A 665 -26.74 7.56 3.33
CA PRO A 665 -27.85 7.41 4.27
C PRO A 665 -27.75 6.14 5.12
N GLY A 666 -27.33 5.02 4.51
CA GLY A 666 -27.13 3.74 5.21
C GLY A 666 -25.99 3.80 6.22
N VAL A 667 -24.89 4.47 5.84
CA VAL A 667 -23.74 4.66 6.74
C VAL A 667 -24.11 5.55 7.92
N MET A 668 -24.80 6.65 7.67
CA MET A 668 -25.25 7.58 8.71
C MET A 668 -26.16 6.89 9.71
N ARG A 669 -27.09 6.05 9.26
CA ARG A 669 -27.98 5.29 10.13
C ARG A 669 -27.19 4.36 11.05
N ARG A 670 -26.27 3.55 10.51
CA ARG A 670 -25.41 2.68 11.33
C ARG A 670 -24.60 3.44 12.38
N LEU A 671 -24.10 4.63 12.04
CA LEU A 671 -23.35 5.47 12.97
C LEU A 671 -24.25 6.07 14.05
N LEU A 672 -25.47 6.49 13.72
CA LEU A 672 -26.45 6.97 14.69
C LEU A 672 -26.86 5.87 15.66
N ASP A 673 -27.13 4.66 15.16
CA ASP A 673 -27.45 3.49 15.98
C ASP A 673 -26.28 3.14 16.92
N ALA A 674 -25.05 3.15 16.43
CA ALA A 674 -23.85 2.91 17.24
C ALA A 674 -23.65 3.99 18.33
N LEU A 675 -23.90 5.27 18.02
CA LEU A 675 -23.81 6.35 19.01
C LEU A 675 -24.91 6.23 20.07
N ALA A 676 -26.09 5.74 19.71
CA ALA A 676 -27.16 5.46 20.67
C ALA A 676 -26.82 4.27 21.59
N GLU A 677 -26.30 3.18 21.04
CA GLU A 677 -25.87 2.01 21.81
C GLU A 677 -24.74 2.36 22.78
N LEU A 678 -23.88 3.29 22.42
CA LEU A 678 -22.82 3.84 23.28
C LEU A 678 -23.34 4.88 24.30
N GLY A 679 -24.64 5.22 24.27
CA GLY A 679 -25.25 6.19 25.17
C GLY A 679 -24.86 7.64 24.89
N ILE A 680 -24.33 7.92 23.70
CA ILE A 680 -23.90 9.26 23.25
C ILE A 680 -25.06 10.03 22.64
N LEU A 681 -26.07 9.36 22.10
CA LEU A 681 -27.32 9.91 21.63
C LEU A 681 -28.49 9.10 22.17
N GLU A 682 -29.64 9.74 22.35
CA GLU A 682 -30.90 9.09 22.68
C GLU A 682 -31.84 9.16 21.48
N ARG A 683 -32.37 8.02 21.04
CA ARG A 683 -33.33 7.97 19.95
C ARG A 683 -34.72 8.30 20.43
N LEU A 684 -35.41 9.20 19.74
CA LEU A 684 -36.81 9.57 19.98
C LEU A 684 -37.66 8.98 18.84
N GLU A 685 -38.15 7.76 19.02
CA GLU A 685 -38.80 6.98 17.94
C GLU A 685 -40.04 7.67 17.35
N GLU A 686 -40.88 8.26 18.20
CA GLU A 686 -42.12 8.92 17.76
C GLU A 686 -41.88 10.12 16.81
N GLN A 687 -40.71 10.76 16.92
CA GLN A 687 -40.37 11.98 16.18
C GLN A 687 -39.31 11.74 15.08
N ASP A 688 -38.81 10.50 14.90
CA ASP A 688 -37.66 10.18 14.08
C ASP A 688 -36.51 11.18 14.32
N ALA A 689 -36.21 11.43 15.61
CA ALA A 689 -35.25 12.41 16.05
C ALA A 689 -34.26 11.82 17.07
N TRP A 690 -33.22 12.58 17.32
CA TRP A 690 -32.14 12.20 18.23
C TRP A 690 -31.94 13.34 19.24
N ARG A 691 -31.74 12.97 20.50
CA ARG A 691 -31.47 13.89 21.59
C ARG A 691 -30.02 13.76 22.06
N ARG A 692 -29.35 14.90 22.30
CA ARG A 692 -28.04 14.89 22.95
C ARG A 692 -28.21 14.63 24.46
N PRO A 693 -27.14 14.10 25.13
CA PRO A 693 -27.12 13.92 26.56
C PRO A 693 -27.27 15.25 27.33
N ALA A 694 -27.66 15.16 28.62
CA ALA A 694 -27.73 16.33 29.50
C ALA A 694 -26.37 17.07 29.54
N PRO A 695 -26.35 18.40 29.53
CA PRO A 695 -25.10 19.18 29.45
C PRO A 695 -24.06 18.86 30.55
N SER A 696 -24.53 18.43 31.73
CA SER A 696 -23.69 18.06 32.87
C SER A 696 -23.17 16.62 32.84
N SER A 697 -23.57 15.83 31.83
CA SER A 697 -23.17 14.42 31.75
C SER A 697 -21.80 14.26 31.11
N PRO A 698 -21.03 13.21 31.48
CA PRO A 698 -19.79 12.86 30.76
C PRO A 698 -19.99 12.62 29.27
N GLN A 699 -21.14 12.07 28.90
CA GLN A 699 -21.49 11.79 27.50
C GLN A 699 -21.65 13.07 26.67
N SER A 700 -22.11 14.18 27.29
CA SER A 700 -22.18 15.49 26.62
C SER A 700 -20.79 16.01 26.26
N LEU A 701 -19.80 15.84 27.15
CA LEU A 701 -18.41 16.14 26.86
C LEU A 701 -17.87 15.28 25.73
N GLN A 702 -18.14 13.96 25.78
CA GLN A 702 -17.71 13.02 24.74
C GLN A 702 -18.28 13.37 23.37
N LEU A 703 -19.54 13.72 23.27
CA LEU A 703 -20.19 14.18 22.03
C LEU A 703 -19.56 15.48 21.51
N SER A 704 -19.29 16.43 22.39
CA SER A 704 -18.62 17.68 22.05
C SER A 704 -17.20 17.45 21.51
N LEU A 705 -16.42 16.57 22.14
CA LEU A 705 -15.08 16.22 21.66
C LEU A 705 -15.12 15.51 20.30
N LEU A 706 -16.09 14.64 20.07
CA LEU A 706 -16.28 14.00 18.78
C LEU A 706 -16.58 15.03 17.69
N ALA A 707 -17.40 16.05 17.97
CA ALA A 707 -17.71 17.11 17.01
C ALA A 707 -16.44 17.87 16.59
N GLN A 708 -15.50 18.11 17.50
CA GLN A 708 -14.29 18.88 17.24
C GLN A 708 -13.37 18.27 16.18
N ALA A 709 -13.48 16.98 15.87
CA ALA A 709 -12.69 16.35 14.84
C ALA A 709 -12.92 16.94 13.43
N SER A 710 -14.15 17.41 13.13
CA SER A 710 -14.49 17.99 11.81
C SER A 710 -14.81 19.49 11.84
N VAL A 711 -15.06 20.09 13.00
CA VAL A 711 -15.45 21.50 13.13
C VAL A 711 -14.46 22.42 12.41
N GLN A 712 -13.17 22.26 12.62
CA GLN A 712 -12.14 23.11 11.98
C GLN A 712 -12.17 23.03 10.43
N THR A 713 -12.55 21.89 9.87
CA THR A 713 -12.69 21.74 8.42
C THR A 713 -13.90 22.52 7.92
N ILE A 714 -15.02 22.46 8.66
CA ILE A 714 -16.25 23.19 8.33
C ILE A 714 -16.04 24.70 8.49
N GLU A 715 -15.36 25.13 9.56
CA GLU A 715 -14.98 26.52 9.79
C GLU A 715 -14.15 27.09 8.62
N ARG A 716 -13.19 26.31 8.11
CA ARG A 716 -12.39 26.70 6.95
C ARG A 716 -13.23 26.82 5.68
N TYR A 717 -14.19 25.92 5.46
CA TYR A 717 -15.12 26.04 4.33
C TYR A 717 -16.01 27.28 4.46
N TYR A 718 -16.54 27.50 5.64
CA TYR A 718 -17.35 28.69 5.91
C TYR A 718 -16.55 29.98 5.74
N LEU A 719 -15.31 30.02 6.19
CA LEU A 719 -14.41 31.15 5.98
C LEU A 719 -14.27 31.49 4.49
N ALA A 720 -14.05 30.48 3.63
CA ALA A 720 -13.96 30.72 2.19
C ALA A 720 -15.27 31.22 1.59
N ILE A 721 -16.39 30.66 2.02
CA ILE A 721 -17.73 31.08 1.60
C ILE A 721 -18.02 32.52 2.05
N ALA A 722 -17.80 32.84 3.33
CA ALA A 722 -18.02 34.16 3.89
C ALA A 722 -17.12 35.22 3.23
N THR A 723 -15.86 34.93 2.98
CA THR A 723 -14.92 35.83 2.26
C THR A 723 -15.41 36.13 0.84
N LEU A 724 -15.91 35.12 0.10
CA LEU A 724 -16.43 35.32 -1.25
C LEU A 724 -17.76 36.09 -1.24
N MET A 725 -18.67 35.77 -0.30
CA MET A 725 -19.93 36.50 -0.15
C MET A 725 -19.72 37.99 0.16
N HIS A 726 -18.79 38.25 1.07
CA HIS A 726 -18.51 39.63 1.47
C HIS A 726 -17.86 40.44 0.34
N ALA A 727 -17.00 39.82 -0.45
CA ALA A 727 -16.42 40.48 -1.61
C ALA A 727 -17.42 40.75 -2.75
N GLY A 728 -18.48 39.94 -2.85
CA GLY A 728 -19.49 40.01 -3.89
C GLY A 728 -19.18 39.18 -5.13
N SER A 729 -20.24 38.84 -5.88
CA SER A 729 -20.15 38.09 -7.13
C SER A 729 -19.39 38.88 -8.20
N GLY A 730 -18.41 38.26 -8.88
CA GLY A 730 -17.58 38.92 -9.88
C GLY A 730 -16.44 39.79 -9.35
N ALA A 731 -16.25 39.84 -8.00
CA ALA A 731 -15.21 40.69 -7.41
C ALA A 731 -13.81 40.06 -7.37
N LEU A 732 -13.71 38.74 -7.17
CA LEU A 732 -12.44 38.03 -6.95
C LEU A 732 -12.18 36.95 -7.99
N THR A 733 -10.92 36.72 -8.31
CA THR A 733 -10.45 35.49 -8.96
C THR A 733 -10.25 34.39 -7.91
N ALA A 734 -10.17 33.14 -8.35
CA ALA A 734 -9.90 32.00 -7.48
C ALA A 734 -8.59 32.17 -6.68
N ARG A 735 -7.57 32.74 -7.29
CA ARG A 735 -6.29 33.01 -6.66
C ARG A 735 -6.39 34.07 -5.56
N GLU A 736 -7.07 35.17 -5.84
CA GLU A 736 -7.27 36.27 -4.87
C GLU A 736 -8.12 35.80 -3.67
N LEU A 737 -9.17 35.00 -3.93
CA LEU A 737 -9.96 34.38 -2.85
C LEU A 737 -9.10 33.50 -1.96
N SER A 738 -8.28 32.62 -2.55
CA SER A 738 -7.40 31.71 -1.78
C SER A 738 -6.38 32.49 -0.95
N GLU A 739 -5.79 33.54 -1.49
CA GLU A 739 -4.84 34.42 -0.78
C GLU A 739 -5.51 35.15 0.40
N ARG A 740 -6.71 35.70 0.20
CA ARG A 740 -7.49 36.35 1.27
C ARG A 740 -7.88 35.36 2.36
N CYS A 741 -8.39 34.18 1.99
CA CYS A 741 -8.73 33.14 2.95
C CYS A 741 -7.51 32.73 3.80
N GLN A 742 -6.34 32.60 3.20
CA GLN A 742 -5.12 32.28 3.93
C GLN A 742 -4.77 33.35 4.97
N LEU A 743 -4.78 34.62 4.57
CA LEU A 743 -4.47 35.74 5.47
C LEU A 743 -5.48 35.83 6.62
N THR A 744 -6.79 35.71 6.32
CA THR A 744 -7.86 35.71 7.32
C THR A 744 -7.71 34.54 8.29
N ALA A 745 -7.41 33.33 7.79
CA ALA A 745 -7.18 32.15 8.61
C ALA A 745 -5.94 32.31 9.52
N GLN A 746 -4.86 32.91 9.03
CA GLN A 746 -3.68 33.23 9.84
C GLN A 746 -4.03 34.20 10.99
N ARG A 747 -4.83 35.22 10.70
CA ARG A 747 -5.29 36.19 11.71
C ARG A 747 -6.18 35.53 12.76
N ILE A 748 -7.11 34.67 12.35
CA ILE A 748 -7.97 33.88 13.26
C ILE A 748 -7.10 32.98 14.14
N ASN A 749 -6.10 32.31 13.59
CA ASN A 749 -5.15 31.49 14.36
C ASN A 749 -4.43 32.31 15.44
N MET A 750 -4.01 33.52 15.12
CA MET A 750 -3.35 34.42 16.10
C MET A 750 -4.29 34.87 17.22
N ILE A 751 -5.57 35.15 16.91
CA ILE A 751 -6.55 35.62 17.91
C ILE A 751 -7.00 34.49 18.84
N TYR A 752 -7.22 33.28 18.28
CA TYR A 752 -7.83 32.16 19.01
C TYR A 752 -6.85 31.08 19.43
N GLY A 753 -5.57 31.19 19.02
CA GLY A 753 -4.54 30.26 19.42
C GLY A 753 -4.76 28.84 18.89
N PHE A 754 -5.36 28.67 17.69
CA PHE A 754 -5.50 27.37 17.10
C PHE A 754 -4.12 26.78 16.77
N ASN A 755 -3.74 25.70 17.45
CA ASN A 755 -2.50 24.94 17.14
C ASN A 755 -2.69 24.01 15.93
N SER A 756 -3.35 24.52 14.87
CA SER A 756 -3.64 23.79 13.64
C SER A 756 -3.04 24.53 12.44
N PRO A 757 -1.78 24.22 12.07
CA PRO A 757 -1.08 24.91 10.96
C PRO A 757 -1.83 24.77 9.63
N GLU A 758 -2.58 23.70 9.45
CA GLU A 758 -3.34 23.42 8.23
C GLU A 758 -4.60 24.28 8.09
N PHE A 759 -5.07 24.92 9.17
CA PHE A 759 -6.23 25.83 9.09
C PHE A 759 -5.95 27.01 8.15
N SER A 760 -4.71 27.46 8.08
CA SER A 760 -4.25 28.53 7.19
C SER A 760 -3.45 28.04 5.97
N ASP A 761 -3.49 26.75 5.65
CA ASP A 761 -2.81 26.20 4.48
C ASP A 761 -3.55 26.60 3.19
N ARG A 762 -2.89 27.39 2.35
CA ARG A 762 -3.40 27.84 1.06
C ARG A 762 -3.88 26.70 0.16
N ALA A 763 -3.15 25.59 0.15
CA ALA A 763 -3.51 24.45 -0.71
C ALA A 763 -4.88 23.87 -0.36
N MET A 764 -5.32 23.96 0.89
CA MET A 764 -6.64 23.53 1.32
C MET A 764 -7.75 24.43 0.75
N PHE A 765 -7.53 25.75 0.72
CA PHE A 765 -8.44 26.69 0.08
C PHE A 765 -8.50 26.52 -1.43
N ASP A 766 -7.34 26.38 -2.09
CA ASP A 766 -7.24 26.11 -3.54
C ASP A 766 -8.03 24.86 -3.92
N ASN A 767 -7.91 23.77 -3.15
CA ASN A 767 -8.65 22.53 -3.38
C ASN A 767 -10.17 22.74 -3.20
N PHE A 768 -10.60 23.42 -2.15
CA PHE A 768 -12.02 23.69 -1.88
C PHE A 768 -12.64 24.56 -2.97
N ILE A 769 -12.00 25.66 -3.36
CA ILE A 769 -12.43 26.56 -4.43
C ILE A 769 -12.52 25.80 -5.76
N SER A 770 -11.52 24.98 -6.09
CA SER A 770 -11.51 24.14 -7.29
C SER A 770 -12.67 23.14 -7.29
N LEU A 771 -13.07 22.63 -6.12
CA LEU A 771 -14.19 21.72 -5.99
C LEU A 771 -15.54 22.44 -6.17
N LEU A 772 -15.68 23.65 -5.61
CA LEU A 772 -16.86 24.49 -5.84
C LEU A 772 -17.05 24.79 -7.34
N LEU A 773 -15.97 25.08 -8.06
CA LEU A 773 -15.97 25.29 -9.51
C LEU A 773 -16.37 24.01 -10.27
N ARG A 774 -15.79 22.86 -9.93
CA ARG A 774 -16.12 21.56 -10.56
C ARG A 774 -17.58 21.16 -10.35
N ARG A 775 -18.12 21.44 -9.16
CA ARG A 775 -19.53 21.17 -8.84
C ARG A 775 -20.48 22.26 -9.34
N ARG A 776 -19.96 23.27 -10.03
CA ARG A 776 -20.72 24.43 -10.57
C ARG A 776 -21.51 25.21 -9.50
N VAL A 777 -21.07 25.18 -8.25
CA VAL A 777 -21.59 26.02 -7.16
C VAL A 777 -21.15 27.47 -7.35
N ILE A 778 -19.95 27.65 -7.90
CA ILE A 778 -19.40 28.91 -8.41
C ILE A 778 -18.91 28.72 -9.83
N ARG A 779 -18.78 29.81 -10.61
CA ARG A 779 -18.31 29.78 -12.00
C ARG A 779 -17.29 30.89 -12.22
N ASN A 780 -16.49 30.78 -13.28
CA ASN A 780 -15.66 31.87 -13.76
C ASN A 780 -16.45 32.65 -14.82
N ASP A 781 -16.41 33.99 -14.78
CA ASP A 781 -16.84 34.85 -15.87
C ASP A 781 -15.74 34.93 -16.96
N GLU A 782 -15.96 35.73 -17.99
CA GLU A 782 -15.00 35.92 -19.10
C GLU A 782 -13.66 36.53 -18.66
N ALA A 783 -13.65 37.27 -17.54
CA ALA A 783 -12.45 37.84 -16.94
C ALA A 783 -11.76 36.90 -15.95
N GLY A 784 -12.26 35.66 -15.77
CA GLY A 784 -11.74 34.69 -14.80
C GLY A 784 -12.10 34.97 -13.35
N ARG A 785 -13.09 35.85 -13.10
CA ARG A 785 -13.58 36.16 -11.77
C ARG A 785 -14.68 35.22 -11.35
N LEU A 786 -14.78 34.96 -10.05
CA LEU A 786 -15.75 34.04 -9.46
C LEU A 786 -17.13 34.67 -9.36
N VAL A 787 -18.11 34.08 -10.04
CA VAL A 787 -19.51 34.43 -9.96
C VAL A 787 -20.32 33.32 -9.30
N PHE A 788 -21.32 33.68 -8.52
CA PHE A 788 -22.19 32.77 -7.80
C PHE A 788 -23.67 33.21 -7.84
N ASP A 789 -24.54 32.25 -7.55
CA ASP A 789 -26.00 32.40 -7.58
C ASP A 789 -26.63 31.91 -6.26
N GLU A 790 -27.96 31.73 -6.25
CA GLU A 790 -28.72 31.25 -5.11
C GLU A 790 -28.27 29.88 -4.58
N VAL A 791 -27.67 29.04 -5.42
CA VAL A 791 -27.18 27.73 -4.99
C VAL A 791 -26.05 27.91 -3.98
N PHE A 792 -25.16 28.86 -4.22
CA PHE A 792 -24.07 29.21 -3.31
C PHE A 792 -24.59 29.78 -1.98
N LEU A 793 -25.64 30.65 -2.03
CA LEU A 793 -26.25 31.21 -0.82
C LEU A 793 -26.91 30.15 0.06
N ARG A 794 -27.47 29.10 -0.54
CA ARG A 794 -27.98 27.94 0.22
C ARG A 794 -26.88 27.15 0.90
N VAL A 795 -25.75 26.93 0.23
CA VAL A 795 -24.57 26.27 0.84
C VAL A 795 -24.04 27.09 2.03
N ALA A 796 -24.07 28.40 1.93
CA ALA A 796 -23.69 29.29 3.03
C ALA A 796 -24.60 29.17 4.24
N ALA A 797 -25.93 29.17 4.02
CA ALA A 797 -26.94 29.03 5.09
C ALA A 797 -26.82 27.69 5.83
N ASP A 798 -26.45 26.60 5.13
CA ASP A 798 -26.27 25.30 5.76
C ASP A 798 -25.02 25.24 6.65
N ALA A 799 -23.93 25.92 6.26
CA ALA A 799 -22.76 26.04 7.10
C ALA A 799 -23.05 26.74 8.43
N GLU A 800 -23.99 27.65 8.44
CA GLU A 800 -24.48 28.34 9.67
C GLU A 800 -25.15 27.41 10.67
N PHE A 801 -25.77 26.33 10.20
CA PHE A 801 -26.44 25.37 11.08
C PHE A 801 -25.47 24.61 12.01
N VAL A 802 -24.22 24.46 11.59
CA VAL A 802 -23.20 23.63 12.26
C VAL A 802 -22.27 24.45 13.14
N LEU A 803 -22.06 25.72 12.79
CA LEU A 803 -21.10 26.57 13.49
C LEU A 803 -21.77 27.32 14.66
N SER A 804 -21.02 27.46 15.75
CA SER A 804 -21.47 28.30 16.85
C SER A 804 -21.60 29.79 16.41
N GLU A 805 -22.55 30.52 16.98
CA GLU A 805 -22.72 31.96 16.70
C GLU A 805 -21.44 32.75 16.92
N GLN A 806 -20.70 32.40 17.96
CA GLN A 806 -19.44 33.07 18.30
C GLN A 806 -18.38 32.93 17.19
N ILE A 807 -18.22 31.74 16.63
CA ILE A 807 -17.27 31.49 15.54
C ILE A 807 -17.74 32.16 14.24
N ARG A 808 -19.02 32.06 13.91
CA ARG A 808 -19.61 32.76 12.76
C ARG A 808 -19.38 34.28 12.85
N HIS A 809 -19.68 34.86 13.98
CA HIS A 809 -19.47 36.29 14.22
C HIS A 809 -18.01 36.69 14.09
N SER A 810 -17.10 35.89 14.65
CA SER A 810 -15.66 36.13 14.56
C SER A 810 -15.15 36.09 13.12
N ILE A 811 -15.59 35.13 12.33
CA ILE A 811 -15.21 35.04 10.91
C ILE A 811 -15.75 36.24 10.15
N LEU A 812 -17.00 36.61 10.36
CA LEU A 812 -17.59 37.77 9.70
C LEU A 812 -16.89 39.08 10.08
N GLN A 813 -16.58 39.30 11.36
CA GLN A 813 -15.83 40.49 11.78
C GLN A 813 -14.47 40.60 11.11
N VAL A 814 -13.73 39.52 11.05
CA VAL A 814 -12.37 39.53 10.44
C VAL A 814 -12.48 39.77 8.93
N THR A 815 -13.42 39.19 8.22
CA THR A 815 -13.65 39.45 6.80
C THR A 815 -14.10 40.88 6.50
N GLN A 816 -14.90 41.53 7.39
CA GLN A 816 -15.32 42.92 7.25
C GLN A 816 -14.15 43.91 7.43
N VAL A 817 -13.30 43.71 8.40
CA VAL A 817 -12.15 44.59 8.66
C VAL A 817 -11.16 44.62 7.47
N GLU A 818 -11.02 43.55 6.75
CA GLU A 818 -10.18 43.52 5.55
C GLU A 818 -10.70 44.39 4.42
N SER A 819 -12.01 44.52 4.26
CA SER A 819 -12.61 45.39 3.24
C SER A 819 -12.37 46.87 3.54
N ILE A 820 -12.38 47.26 4.83
CA ILE A 820 -12.16 48.65 5.27
C ILE A 820 -10.69 49.03 5.16
N ALA A 821 -9.79 48.11 5.36
CA ALA A 821 -8.33 48.35 5.23
C ALA A 821 -7.86 48.47 3.77
N GLN A 822 -8.69 48.11 2.79
CA GLN A 822 -8.38 48.16 1.35
C GLN A 822 -9.17 49.28 0.61
N SER A 823 -10.16 49.87 1.23
CA SER A 823 -10.81 51.09 0.80
C SER A 823 -10.07 52.33 1.34
#